data_583f681b130d77be682e8addd84e9c5e
#
_entry.id   583f681b130d77be682e8addd84e9c5e
#
_cell.length_a   1.000
_cell.length_b   1.000
_cell.length_c   1.000
_cell.angle_alpha   90.00
_cell.angle_beta   90.00
_cell.angle_gamma   90.00
#
_symmetry.space_group_name_H-M   'P 1'
#
loop_
_entity.id
_entity.type
_entity.pdbx_description
1 polymer ?
#
loop_
_entity_poly.entity_id
_entity_poly.type
_entity_poly.pdbx_seq_one_letter_code
_entity_poly.pdbx_strand_id
1 'polypeptide(L)'
;MSDLTSTNTTLDKFSYDNVIVKYFAYAVMIWGAVGMLVGLLIAGQIIIPAWNLNLQYTTFGRIRPLHTNAVIFAFVGNAIFMGIYYSLQRLLKARMYSDLLSKVHFWGWQLIIVLAAITLPLGLTTSKEYAELEWPIDILIAVVWVVFAINMFGTIAKRRERHMYVAIWFYIATVVTVAVLHIFNSLAIPAGLFKSYPIYAGVQDALVQWWYGHNAVAFFLTTPYLGLMYYYLPKAAERPVYSYKLSIIHFWTLIFLYIWAGPHHLLYSALPDWAQSLGTVFSIMLIAPSWGGMINGLLTLRGAWDKVRESVVLKFMVVAVTAYGMATFEGPTLSLKNVNAIAHFTDWIVAHVHVGALGWNGFLTFGILYWLVPRLFKTQLFSKKMANFHFWIGFIGIIFYAAPMYWSGITQALMWKQFTPEGVLQYPNFLETLLQIKMMHMIRFTGGLFYYAGFIAMLYNLVKTIKAGIFIGDENAEAPALEKNVHFEPIKGGVMKKHRLIERRPFQFTILAIVAILIGGLIEIIPTYLIKSNIPTIPSVKPYSALELQGRDIYIREGCVNCHSQLVRPFRSETERYGEYSKAGEYVYDHPFLWGSKRTGPDLLRVGKKYPNLWHYLHMDDPTTVSPGSLMPRYPWLKEQVLDISTTESKISAMKTLGVPYPEGYEKIANNDLQKQAEEIALDLQKQGIDVTSDKDIIALIAYLQRLGTDIKNTTQQTTK
;
A
#
# COMPACT_ATOMS: atom_id res chain seq x y z
N MET A 1 -25.08 18.65 56.97
CA MET A 1 -24.21 19.74 56.48
C MET A 1 -22.80 19.21 56.47
N SER A 2 -22.35 18.65 55.38
CA SER A 2 -20.99 18.15 55.19
C SER A 2 -20.26 19.12 54.26
N ASP A 3 -19.16 19.63 54.76
CA ASP A 3 -18.26 20.59 54.10
C ASP A 3 -17.91 20.13 52.67
N LEU A 4 -18.47 20.82 51.72
CA LEU A 4 -17.94 20.89 50.36
C LEU A 4 -16.70 21.82 50.42
N THR A 5 -15.55 21.29 50.81
CA THR A 5 -14.28 21.96 50.55
C THR A 5 -14.12 22.12 49.05
N SER A 6 -14.41 23.31 48.55
CA SER A 6 -14.05 23.74 47.21
C SER A 6 -12.53 23.69 47.09
N THR A 7 -11.97 22.61 46.57
CA THR A 7 -10.58 22.63 46.12
C THR A 7 -10.50 23.65 45.00
N ASN A 8 -9.92 24.82 45.27
CA ASN A 8 -9.51 25.79 44.26
C ASN A 8 -8.45 25.13 43.37
N THR A 9 -8.89 24.30 42.43
CA THR A 9 -8.00 23.74 41.41
C THR A 9 -7.61 24.88 40.48
N THR A 10 -6.38 25.37 40.62
CA THR A 10 -5.80 26.35 39.70
C THR A 10 -5.82 25.74 38.28
N LEU A 11 -6.45 26.43 37.35
CA LEU A 11 -6.48 26.02 35.93
C LEU A 11 -5.19 26.49 35.27
N ASP A 12 -4.48 25.52 34.65
CA ASP A 12 -3.38 25.85 33.76
C ASP A 12 -3.92 26.46 32.46
N LYS A 13 -3.35 27.58 32.04
CA LYS A 13 -3.61 28.21 30.74
C LYS A 13 -2.64 27.71 29.70
N PHE A 14 -3.14 27.35 28.54
CA PHE A 14 -2.35 26.92 27.40
C PHE A 14 -3.09 27.20 26.07
N SER A 15 -2.45 26.95 24.93
CA SER A 15 -3.12 27.07 23.63
C SER A 15 -2.91 25.82 22.81
N TYR A 16 -3.89 25.48 21.96
CA TYR A 16 -3.73 24.46 20.92
C TYR A 16 -3.07 25.08 19.68
N ASP A 17 -2.12 24.36 19.09
CA ASP A 17 -1.52 24.73 17.79
C ASP A 17 -2.42 24.29 16.64
N ASN A 18 -3.13 25.23 16.03
CA ASN A 18 -3.90 25.01 14.83
C ASN A 18 -3.09 25.31 13.55
N VAL A 19 -1.88 25.92 13.66
CA VAL A 19 -1.06 26.24 12.48
C VAL A 19 -0.61 24.98 11.76
N ILE A 20 -0.13 24.00 12.53
CA ILE A 20 0.28 22.72 11.95
C ILE A 20 -0.90 21.95 11.33
N VAL A 21 -2.08 22.01 11.94
CA VAL A 21 -3.31 21.40 11.42
C VAL A 21 -3.71 22.02 10.08
N LYS A 22 -3.61 23.36 9.96
CA LYS A 22 -3.85 24.10 8.72
C LYS A 22 -2.88 23.66 7.61
N TYR A 23 -1.59 23.51 7.91
CA TYR A 23 -0.60 23.07 6.93
C TYR A 23 -0.93 21.69 6.39
N PHE A 24 -1.23 20.73 7.25
CA PHE A 24 -1.65 19.39 6.80
C PHE A 24 -2.99 19.43 6.05
N ALA A 25 -3.95 20.28 6.42
CA ALA A 25 -5.20 20.43 5.68
C ALA A 25 -4.97 20.92 4.24
N TYR A 26 -4.07 21.88 4.04
CA TYR A 26 -3.68 22.34 2.70
C TYR A 26 -2.97 21.24 1.91
N ALA A 27 -2.05 20.52 2.54
CA ALA A 27 -1.37 19.39 1.90
C ALA A 27 -2.36 18.29 1.47
N VAL A 28 -3.36 17.96 2.29
CA VAL A 28 -4.45 17.01 1.90
C VAL A 28 -5.16 17.47 0.63
N MET A 29 -5.53 18.76 0.56
CA MET A 29 -6.22 19.31 -0.61
C MET A 29 -5.36 19.25 -1.87
N ILE A 30 -4.07 19.62 -1.76
CA ILE A 30 -3.14 19.64 -2.90
C ILE A 30 -2.83 18.21 -3.36
N TRP A 31 -2.38 17.35 -2.46
CA TRP A 31 -1.97 15.99 -2.82
C TRP A 31 -3.16 15.09 -3.18
N GLY A 32 -4.36 15.37 -2.65
CA GLY A 32 -5.58 14.73 -3.10
C GLY A 32 -5.89 15.04 -4.56
N ALA A 33 -5.75 16.32 -4.98
CA ALA A 33 -5.93 16.69 -6.38
C ALA A 33 -4.93 15.98 -7.30
N VAL A 34 -3.64 15.99 -6.93
CA VAL A 34 -2.59 15.34 -7.71
C VAL A 34 -2.77 13.83 -7.75
N GLY A 35 -2.92 13.17 -6.60
CA GLY A 35 -3.00 11.71 -6.53
C GLY A 35 -4.21 11.13 -7.28
N MET A 36 -5.38 11.78 -7.18
CA MET A 36 -6.56 11.35 -7.91
C MET A 36 -6.44 11.62 -9.42
N LEU A 37 -5.81 12.73 -9.83
CA LEU A 37 -5.55 13.04 -11.24
C LEU A 37 -4.61 11.99 -11.86
N VAL A 38 -3.53 11.62 -11.17
CA VAL A 38 -2.64 10.55 -11.62
C VAL A 38 -3.39 9.22 -11.73
N GLY A 39 -4.33 8.94 -10.81
CA GLY A 39 -5.21 7.77 -10.90
C GLY A 39 -6.10 7.77 -12.13
N LEU A 40 -6.66 8.92 -12.51
CA LEU A 40 -7.39 9.05 -13.77
C LEU A 40 -6.51 8.83 -15.00
N LEU A 41 -5.29 9.36 -14.97
CA LEU A 41 -4.33 9.18 -16.06
C LEU A 41 -4.06 7.68 -16.29
N ILE A 42 -3.68 6.93 -15.25
CA ILE A 42 -3.39 5.50 -15.39
C ILE A 42 -4.64 4.68 -15.77
N ALA A 43 -5.82 5.08 -15.30
CA ALA A 43 -7.07 4.44 -15.73
C ALA A 43 -7.35 4.66 -17.22
N GLY A 44 -7.04 5.86 -17.75
CA GLY A 44 -7.12 6.19 -19.16
C GLY A 44 -6.09 5.46 -20.01
N GLN A 45 -4.85 5.30 -19.52
CA GLN A 45 -3.77 4.58 -20.22
C GLN A 45 -4.11 3.11 -20.53
N ILE A 46 -4.86 2.45 -19.67
CA ILE A 46 -5.34 1.07 -19.92
C ILE A 46 -6.37 1.02 -21.05
N ILE A 47 -7.15 2.08 -21.25
CA ILE A 47 -8.19 2.15 -22.31
C ILE A 47 -7.58 2.62 -23.64
N ILE A 48 -6.71 3.61 -23.56
CA ILE A 48 -6.10 4.32 -24.68
C ILE A 48 -4.58 4.30 -24.49
N PRO A 49 -3.87 3.27 -25.02
CA PRO A 49 -2.42 3.15 -24.86
C PRO A 49 -1.62 4.39 -25.29
N ALA A 50 -2.14 5.17 -26.26
CA ALA A 50 -1.54 6.42 -26.70
C ALA A 50 -1.34 7.46 -25.58
N TRP A 51 -2.10 7.38 -24.48
CA TRP A 51 -1.92 8.26 -23.31
C TRP A 51 -0.62 7.98 -22.53
N ASN A 52 0.12 6.93 -22.88
CA ASN A 52 1.49 6.73 -22.39
C ASN A 52 2.48 7.68 -23.10
N LEU A 53 2.07 8.40 -24.15
CA LEU A 53 2.82 9.43 -24.89
C LEU A 53 4.12 8.92 -25.53
N ASN A 54 4.40 7.64 -25.49
CA ASN A 54 5.68 7.01 -25.90
C ASN A 54 6.91 7.66 -25.21
N LEU A 55 6.72 8.15 -23.97
CA LEU A 55 7.78 8.72 -23.14
C LEU A 55 8.03 7.81 -21.95
N GLN A 56 9.29 7.49 -21.68
CA GLN A 56 9.65 6.59 -20.59
C GLN A 56 9.11 7.01 -19.22
N TYR A 57 9.02 8.32 -18.93
CA TYR A 57 8.60 8.87 -17.63
C TYR A 57 7.09 8.84 -17.41
N THR A 58 6.31 8.61 -18.46
CA THR A 58 4.83 8.65 -18.41
C THR A 58 4.18 7.30 -18.62
N THR A 59 4.97 6.23 -18.79
CA THR A 59 4.42 4.88 -18.95
C THR A 59 3.63 4.43 -17.73
N PHE A 60 2.57 3.66 -17.96
CA PHE A 60 1.76 3.06 -16.90
C PHE A 60 2.61 2.36 -15.84
N GLY A 61 3.65 1.62 -16.26
CA GLY A 61 4.54 0.89 -15.36
C GLY A 61 5.24 1.80 -14.34
N ARG A 62 5.68 2.98 -14.76
CA ARG A 62 6.37 3.96 -13.89
C ARG A 62 5.38 4.87 -13.13
N ILE A 63 4.20 5.14 -13.69
CA ILE A 63 3.21 6.06 -13.09
C ILE A 63 2.28 5.33 -12.10
N ARG A 64 2.05 4.01 -12.24
CA ARG A 64 1.22 3.27 -11.27
C ARG A 64 1.77 3.33 -9.83
N PRO A 65 3.07 3.07 -9.56
CA PRO A 65 3.65 3.26 -8.23
C PRO A 65 3.51 4.69 -7.72
N LEU A 66 3.68 5.69 -8.59
CA LEU A 66 3.48 7.09 -8.24
C LEU A 66 2.04 7.35 -7.77
N HIS A 67 1.02 6.83 -8.48
CA HIS A 67 -0.37 6.94 -8.06
C HIS A 67 -0.58 6.34 -6.67
N THR A 68 -0.09 5.12 -6.45
CA THR A 68 -0.24 4.41 -5.17
C THR A 68 0.38 5.21 -4.02
N ASN A 69 1.61 5.68 -4.18
CA ASN A 69 2.30 6.49 -3.17
C ASN A 69 1.60 7.84 -2.95
N ALA A 70 1.13 8.51 -4.02
CA ALA A 70 0.45 9.79 -3.93
C ALA A 70 -0.89 9.69 -3.17
N VAL A 71 -1.67 8.63 -3.37
CA VAL A 71 -2.94 8.50 -2.65
C VAL A 71 -2.76 7.97 -1.23
N ILE A 72 -1.86 7.02 -0.99
CA ILE A 72 -1.66 6.41 0.33
C ILE A 72 -0.87 7.36 1.24
N PHE A 73 0.32 7.76 0.82
CA PHE A 73 1.24 8.49 1.71
C PHE A 73 1.09 10.00 1.60
N ALA A 74 0.81 10.55 0.40
CA ALA A 74 0.66 11.99 0.28
C ALA A 74 -0.76 12.44 0.65
N PHE A 75 -1.83 11.92 0.05
CA PHE A 75 -3.19 12.34 0.38
C PHE A 75 -3.64 11.83 1.75
N VAL A 76 -3.69 10.50 1.93
CA VAL A 76 -4.17 9.88 3.17
C VAL A 76 -3.22 10.12 4.33
N GLY A 77 -1.90 10.07 4.12
CA GLY A 77 -0.91 10.36 5.16
C GLY A 77 -1.06 11.78 5.74
N ASN A 78 -1.16 12.80 4.89
CA ASN A 78 -1.42 14.16 5.36
C ASN A 78 -2.78 14.29 6.09
N ALA A 79 -3.81 13.51 5.67
CA ALA A 79 -5.11 13.50 6.34
C ALA A 79 -5.04 12.87 7.74
N ILE A 80 -4.27 11.81 7.89
CA ILE A 80 -3.97 11.19 9.19
C ILE A 80 -3.34 12.21 10.12
N PHE A 81 -2.27 12.87 9.67
CA PHE A 81 -1.57 13.85 10.51
C PHE A 81 -2.43 15.07 10.83
N MET A 82 -3.17 15.60 9.85
CA MET A 82 -4.16 16.65 10.09
C MET A 82 -5.11 16.28 11.23
N GLY A 83 -5.67 15.07 11.14
CA GLY A 83 -6.65 14.59 12.10
C GLY A 83 -6.04 14.31 13.48
N ILE A 84 -4.84 13.70 13.53
CA ILE A 84 -4.12 13.39 14.78
C ILE A 84 -3.68 14.69 15.48
N TYR A 85 -3.01 15.61 14.79
CA TYR A 85 -2.58 16.89 15.40
C TYR A 85 -3.74 17.69 15.98
N TYR A 86 -4.91 17.65 15.35
CA TYR A 86 -6.09 18.31 15.90
C TYR A 86 -6.68 17.57 17.10
N SER A 87 -6.93 16.27 16.98
CA SER A 87 -7.65 15.48 17.99
C SER A 87 -6.79 15.18 19.22
N LEU A 88 -5.50 14.89 19.03
CA LEU A 88 -4.59 14.53 20.13
C LEU A 88 -4.47 15.66 21.15
N GLN A 89 -4.25 16.91 20.71
CA GLN A 89 -4.15 18.06 21.58
C GLN A 89 -5.41 18.23 22.44
N ARG A 90 -6.58 18.06 21.85
CA ARG A 90 -7.88 18.25 22.51
C ARG A 90 -8.24 17.10 23.43
N LEU A 91 -7.92 15.87 23.05
CA LEU A 91 -8.11 14.69 23.91
C LEU A 91 -7.19 14.70 25.14
N LEU A 92 -5.97 15.21 24.98
CA LEU A 92 -4.98 15.27 26.05
C LEU A 92 -5.01 16.60 26.82
N LYS A 93 -5.79 17.58 26.36
CA LYS A 93 -5.82 18.96 26.89
C LYS A 93 -4.40 19.53 27.00
N ALA A 94 -3.64 19.42 25.93
CA ALA A 94 -2.24 19.83 25.88
C ALA A 94 -1.88 20.34 24.48
N ARG A 95 -1.00 21.35 24.41
CA ARG A 95 -0.31 21.71 23.17
C ARG A 95 0.62 20.58 22.76
N MET A 96 0.94 20.47 21.47
CA MET A 96 1.97 19.54 21.01
C MET A 96 3.28 19.75 21.80
N TYR A 97 4.02 18.65 21.98
CA TYR A 97 5.25 18.68 22.77
C TYR A 97 6.24 19.74 22.29
N SER A 98 6.38 19.87 20.96
CA SER A 98 7.26 20.85 20.35
C SER A 98 6.69 21.32 19.00
N ASP A 99 6.51 22.63 18.85
CA ASP A 99 6.10 23.24 17.58
C ASP A 99 7.19 23.10 16.51
N LEU A 100 8.47 23.07 16.92
CA LEU A 100 9.59 22.81 16.00
C LEU A 100 9.51 21.41 15.41
N LEU A 101 9.32 20.37 16.26
CA LEU A 101 9.17 19.01 15.79
C LEU A 101 7.94 18.83 14.90
N SER A 102 6.84 19.55 15.18
CA SER A 102 5.66 19.57 14.31
C SER A 102 6.01 20.09 12.91
N LYS A 103 6.77 21.19 12.82
CA LYS A 103 7.21 21.77 11.54
C LYS A 103 8.22 20.88 10.80
N VAL A 104 9.19 20.29 11.52
CA VAL A 104 10.18 19.35 10.96
C VAL A 104 9.47 18.12 10.40
N HIS A 105 8.49 17.57 11.13
CA HIS A 105 7.66 16.48 10.66
C HIS A 105 6.89 16.86 9.36
N PHE A 106 6.22 18.01 9.35
CA PHE A 106 5.47 18.46 8.18
C PHE A 106 6.36 18.60 6.95
N TRP A 107 7.42 19.38 7.04
CA TRP A 107 8.29 19.65 5.90
C TRP A 107 9.11 18.41 5.47
N GLY A 108 9.54 17.59 6.42
CA GLY A 108 10.19 16.32 6.14
C GLY A 108 9.26 15.37 5.38
N TRP A 109 7.97 15.30 5.78
CA TRP A 109 6.98 14.50 5.07
C TRP A 109 6.71 15.02 3.64
N GLN A 110 6.60 16.35 3.47
CA GLN A 110 6.46 16.94 2.13
C GLN A 110 7.70 16.67 1.26
N LEU A 111 8.91 16.74 1.82
CA LEU A 111 10.14 16.41 1.11
C LEU A 111 10.14 14.95 0.60
N ILE A 112 9.75 13.99 1.44
CA ILE A 112 9.61 12.57 1.06
C ILE A 112 8.65 12.43 -0.12
N ILE A 113 7.49 13.08 -0.07
CA ILE A 113 6.49 13.03 -1.15
C ILE A 113 7.07 13.59 -2.47
N VAL A 114 7.78 14.71 -2.41
CA VAL A 114 8.39 15.31 -3.60
C VAL A 114 9.49 14.40 -4.17
N LEU A 115 10.34 13.83 -3.32
CA LEU A 115 11.34 12.86 -3.75
C LEU A 115 10.71 11.63 -4.43
N ALA A 116 9.64 11.09 -3.87
CA ALA A 116 8.87 10.00 -4.49
C ALA A 116 8.29 10.42 -5.85
N ALA A 117 7.74 11.64 -5.95
CA ALA A 117 7.19 12.17 -7.21
C ALA A 117 8.25 12.36 -8.31
N ILE A 118 9.51 12.49 -7.95
CA ILE A 118 10.65 12.59 -8.89
C ILE A 118 11.21 11.20 -9.20
N THR A 119 11.52 10.40 -8.18
CA THR A 119 12.26 9.14 -8.34
C THR A 119 11.44 8.05 -9.03
N LEU A 120 10.15 7.93 -8.75
CA LEU A 120 9.31 6.88 -9.33
C LEU A 120 9.13 7.02 -10.86
N PRO A 121 8.81 8.20 -11.43
CA PRO A 121 8.81 8.38 -12.89
C PRO A 121 10.18 8.17 -13.53
N LEU A 122 11.27 8.48 -12.82
CA LEU A 122 12.63 8.18 -13.28
C LEU A 122 12.96 6.70 -13.30
N GLY A 123 12.10 5.85 -12.70
CA GLY A 123 12.33 4.41 -12.58
C GLY A 123 13.31 4.02 -11.47
N LEU A 124 13.61 4.95 -10.54
CA LEU A 124 14.43 4.70 -9.36
C LEU A 124 13.54 4.09 -8.27
N THR A 125 13.41 2.78 -8.29
CA THR A 125 12.45 2.03 -7.49
C THR A 125 12.94 0.63 -7.15
N THR A 126 12.56 0.13 -5.97
CA THR A 126 12.74 -1.27 -5.57
C THR A 126 11.68 -2.19 -6.19
N SER A 127 10.57 -1.66 -6.71
CA SER A 127 9.36 -2.37 -7.14
C SER A 127 8.62 -3.15 -6.04
N LYS A 128 8.97 -3.02 -4.79
CA LYS A 128 8.23 -3.62 -3.66
C LYS A 128 6.93 -2.85 -3.44
N GLU A 129 5.79 -3.48 -3.60
CA GLU A 129 4.48 -2.83 -3.55
C GLU A 129 4.24 -2.13 -2.19
N TYR A 130 3.87 -0.84 -2.20
CA TYR A 130 3.78 0.09 -1.07
C TYR A 130 5.13 0.43 -0.38
N ALA A 131 6.26 -0.01 -0.93
CA ALA A 131 7.60 0.26 -0.44
C ALA A 131 8.58 0.41 -1.63
N GLU A 132 8.11 1.12 -2.66
CA GLU A 132 8.82 1.26 -3.94
C GLU A 132 10.07 2.14 -3.86
N LEU A 133 10.22 2.93 -2.79
CA LEU A 133 11.30 3.92 -2.68
C LEU A 133 12.64 3.25 -2.36
N GLU A 134 13.73 3.90 -2.78
CA GLU A 134 15.09 3.41 -2.56
C GLU A 134 15.65 3.86 -1.21
N TRP A 135 16.64 3.14 -0.71
CA TRP A 135 17.20 3.22 0.64
C TRP A 135 17.47 4.62 1.21
N PRO A 136 17.92 5.67 0.45
CA PRO A 136 18.13 6.99 1.03
C PRO A 136 16.81 7.64 1.48
N ILE A 137 15.73 7.38 0.73
CA ILE A 137 14.41 7.92 1.06
C ILE A 137 13.80 7.10 2.21
N ASP A 138 14.03 5.79 2.26
CA ASP A 138 13.59 4.93 3.38
C ASP A 138 14.20 5.37 4.72
N ILE A 139 15.49 5.73 4.72
CA ILE A 139 16.14 6.32 5.90
C ILE A 139 15.47 7.64 6.29
N LEU A 140 15.16 8.51 5.32
CA LEU A 140 14.49 9.78 5.59
C LEU A 140 13.09 9.55 6.16
N ILE A 141 12.34 8.56 5.65
CA ILE A 141 11.04 8.15 6.19
C ILE A 141 11.18 7.73 7.66
N ALA A 142 12.15 6.88 7.98
CA ALA A 142 12.40 6.44 9.35
C ALA A 142 12.70 7.62 10.28
N VAL A 143 13.56 8.55 9.87
CA VAL A 143 13.91 9.75 10.66
C VAL A 143 12.68 10.64 10.90
N VAL A 144 11.92 10.94 9.85
CA VAL A 144 10.72 11.80 9.95
C VAL A 144 9.64 11.13 10.81
N TRP A 145 9.51 9.80 10.72
CA TRP A 145 8.58 9.03 11.56
C TRP A 145 8.98 9.07 13.04
N VAL A 146 10.26 8.97 13.37
CA VAL A 146 10.79 9.11 14.73
C VAL A 146 10.52 10.52 15.27
N VAL A 147 10.70 11.56 14.45
CA VAL A 147 10.36 12.95 14.84
C VAL A 147 8.87 13.06 15.21
N PHE A 148 7.98 12.47 14.43
CA PHE A 148 6.55 12.42 14.74
C PHE A 148 6.28 11.63 16.02
N ALA A 149 6.91 10.48 16.20
CA ALA A 149 6.77 9.64 17.40
C ALA A 149 7.18 10.39 18.67
N ILE A 150 8.34 11.05 18.68
CA ILE A 150 8.81 11.86 19.81
C ILE A 150 7.81 12.96 20.15
N ASN A 151 7.31 13.67 19.14
CA ASN A 151 6.35 14.75 19.33
C ASN A 151 5.01 14.25 19.90
N MET A 152 4.52 13.11 19.39
CA MET A 152 3.28 12.49 19.86
C MET A 152 3.41 11.97 21.30
N PHE A 153 4.43 11.15 21.59
CA PHE A 153 4.63 10.60 22.93
C PHE A 153 4.98 11.68 23.96
N GLY A 154 5.76 12.70 23.57
CA GLY A 154 6.01 13.88 24.38
C GLY A 154 4.71 14.63 24.73
N THR A 155 3.78 14.73 23.80
CA THR A 155 2.44 15.32 24.05
C THR A 155 1.63 14.45 25.01
N ILE A 156 1.67 13.12 24.85
CA ILE A 156 1.02 12.19 25.79
C ILE A 156 1.61 12.33 27.22
N ALA A 157 2.92 12.53 27.34
CA ALA A 157 3.56 12.74 28.62
C ALA A 157 3.12 14.06 29.30
N LYS A 158 2.87 15.12 28.50
CA LYS A 158 2.39 16.45 28.99
C LYS A 158 0.88 16.55 29.17
N ARG A 159 0.14 15.44 29.02
CA ARG A 159 -1.33 15.44 29.08
C ARG A 159 -1.86 15.98 30.42
N ARG A 160 -3.03 16.62 30.35
CA ARG A 160 -3.84 17.03 31.52
C ARG A 160 -5.08 16.13 31.72
N GLU A 161 -5.33 15.19 30.77
CA GLU A 161 -6.37 14.17 30.90
C GLU A 161 -5.76 12.86 31.41
N ARG A 162 -6.36 12.30 32.45
CA ARG A 162 -5.83 11.10 33.12
C ARG A 162 -5.93 9.85 32.24
N HIS A 163 -7.08 9.67 31.59
CA HIS A 163 -7.38 8.48 30.77
C HIS A 163 -7.12 8.78 29.30
N MET A 164 -6.40 7.88 28.63
CA MET A 164 -6.29 7.93 27.18
C MET A 164 -7.59 7.43 26.56
N TYR A 165 -8.23 8.26 25.75
CA TYR A 165 -9.41 7.90 24.97
C TYR A 165 -9.04 6.94 23.84
N VAL A 166 -9.99 6.11 23.39
CA VAL A 166 -9.79 5.06 22.37
C VAL A 166 -9.08 5.53 21.11
N ALA A 167 -9.30 6.75 20.64
CA ALA A 167 -8.58 7.30 19.48
C ALA A 167 -7.06 7.28 19.68
N ILE A 168 -6.58 7.61 20.90
CA ILE A 168 -5.15 7.65 21.23
C ILE A 168 -4.56 6.23 21.21
N TRP A 169 -5.31 5.20 21.59
CA TRP A 169 -4.86 3.80 21.52
C TRP A 169 -4.50 3.41 20.10
N PHE A 170 -5.38 3.75 19.14
CA PHE A 170 -5.14 3.52 17.72
C PHE A 170 -3.95 4.32 17.19
N TYR A 171 -3.76 5.57 17.64
CA TYR A 171 -2.59 6.37 17.24
C TYR A 171 -1.28 5.76 17.77
N ILE A 172 -1.25 5.27 19.00
CA ILE A 172 -0.09 4.56 19.56
C ILE A 172 0.21 3.31 18.73
N ALA A 173 -0.80 2.47 18.49
CA ALA A 173 -0.64 1.26 17.68
C ALA A 173 -0.10 1.57 16.27
N THR A 174 -0.61 2.63 15.62
CA THR A 174 -0.12 3.10 14.33
C THR A 174 1.37 3.44 14.38
N VAL A 175 1.77 4.29 15.32
CA VAL A 175 3.15 4.81 15.36
C VAL A 175 4.16 3.70 15.59
N VAL A 176 3.91 2.81 16.55
CA VAL A 176 4.85 1.74 16.86
C VAL A 176 4.91 0.66 15.79
N THR A 177 3.76 0.29 15.22
CA THR A 177 3.71 -0.77 14.21
C THR A 177 4.33 -0.34 12.90
N VAL A 178 3.98 0.84 12.39
CA VAL A 178 4.51 1.35 11.12
C VAL A 178 6.04 1.49 11.19
N ALA A 179 6.59 1.94 12.33
CA ALA A 179 8.04 1.98 12.53
C ALA A 179 8.69 0.61 12.35
N VAL A 180 8.15 -0.42 13.02
CA VAL A 180 8.67 -1.79 12.94
C VAL A 180 8.54 -2.33 11.51
N LEU A 181 7.37 -2.20 10.91
CA LEU A 181 7.10 -2.67 9.55
C LEU A 181 8.06 -2.05 8.52
N HIS A 182 8.20 -0.72 8.56
CA HIS A 182 9.05 0.00 7.62
C HIS A 182 10.52 -0.40 7.76
N ILE A 183 11.07 -0.39 8.97
CA ILE A 183 12.47 -0.74 9.21
C ILE A 183 12.77 -2.15 8.70
N PHE A 184 11.97 -3.16 9.09
CA PHE A 184 12.24 -4.54 8.70
C PHE A 184 12.09 -4.78 7.20
N ASN A 185 11.08 -4.18 6.54
CA ASN A 185 10.85 -4.38 5.12
C ASN A 185 11.86 -3.67 4.21
N SER A 186 12.43 -2.54 4.68
CA SER A 186 13.38 -1.71 3.90
C SER A 186 14.85 -2.07 4.11
N LEU A 187 15.14 -3.16 4.82
CA LEU A 187 16.53 -3.64 4.97
C LEU A 187 17.11 -4.10 3.63
N ALA A 188 18.15 -3.43 3.16
CA ALA A 188 18.75 -3.66 1.86
C ALA A 188 20.26 -3.40 1.88
N ILE A 189 21.00 -4.00 0.93
CA ILE A 189 22.40 -3.70 0.66
C ILE A 189 22.47 -2.73 -0.51
N PRO A 190 23.02 -1.50 -0.33
CA PRO A 190 23.20 -0.54 -1.41
C PRO A 190 24.21 -1.06 -2.45
N ALA A 191 23.85 -0.92 -3.72
CA ALA A 191 24.74 -1.08 -4.87
C ALA A 191 25.06 0.25 -5.56
N GLY A 192 24.33 1.31 -5.19
CA GLY A 192 24.49 2.69 -5.66
C GLY A 192 23.59 3.64 -4.88
N LEU A 193 23.63 4.95 -5.21
CA LEU A 193 22.87 5.95 -4.47
C LEU A 193 21.36 5.70 -4.51
N PHE A 194 20.84 5.27 -5.66
CA PHE A 194 19.42 4.95 -5.84
C PHE A 194 19.25 3.55 -6.42
N LYS A 195 20.07 2.60 -5.93
CA LYS A 195 19.95 1.19 -6.23
C LYS A 195 20.39 0.36 -5.05
N SER A 196 19.51 -0.52 -4.61
CA SER A 196 19.79 -1.48 -3.54
C SER A 196 19.12 -2.82 -3.83
N TYR A 197 19.54 -3.83 -3.09
CA TYR A 197 18.92 -5.16 -3.12
C TYR A 197 18.47 -5.54 -1.71
N PRO A 198 17.21 -5.98 -1.51
CA PRO A 198 16.70 -6.41 -0.20
C PRO A 198 17.56 -7.52 0.38
N ILE A 199 17.70 -7.54 1.71
CA ILE A 199 18.43 -8.63 2.38
C ILE A 199 17.71 -9.98 2.30
N TYR A 200 16.42 -9.95 2.04
CA TYR A 200 15.57 -11.12 1.87
C TYR A 200 15.51 -11.56 0.42
N ALA A 201 15.36 -12.87 0.17
CA ALA A 201 15.28 -13.42 -1.18
C ALA A 201 14.00 -14.19 -1.42
N GLY A 202 13.45 -14.08 -2.62
CA GLY A 202 12.37 -14.90 -3.13
C GLY A 202 11.20 -15.05 -2.18
N VAL A 203 10.94 -16.28 -1.70
CA VAL A 203 9.82 -16.58 -0.78
C VAL A 203 9.91 -15.83 0.54
N GLN A 204 11.12 -15.64 1.07
CA GLN A 204 11.32 -14.88 2.31
C GLN A 204 11.02 -13.40 2.09
N ASP A 205 11.48 -12.83 0.97
CA ASP A 205 11.18 -11.45 0.62
C ASP A 205 9.67 -11.24 0.38
N ALA A 206 9.01 -12.19 -0.29
CA ALA A 206 7.57 -12.15 -0.50
C ALA A 206 6.79 -12.15 0.84
N LEU A 207 7.21 -13.00 1.80
CA LEU A 207 6.58 -13.04 3.13
C LEU A 207 6.77 -11.74 3.90
N VAL A 208 8.01 -11.22 3.97
CA VAL A 208 8.31 -9.95 4.67
C VAL A 208 7.61 -8.78 4.01
N GLN A 209 7.63 -8.72 2.67
CA GLN A 209 6.97 -7.66 1.93
C GLN A 209 5.45 -7.67 2.12
N TRP A 210 4.78 -8.84 2.16
CA TRP A 210 3.34 -8.88 2.38
C TRP A 210 2.96 -8.86 3.86
N TRP A 211 3.84 -9.26 4.78
CA TRP A 211 3.73 -8.89 6.18
C TRP A 211 3.74 -7.36 6.34
N TYR A 212 4.64 -6.64 5.64
CA TYR A 212 4.63 -5.19 5.56
C TYR A 212 3.39 -4.68 4.80
N GLY A 213 3.15 -5.11 3.57
CA GLY A 213 2.13 -4.56 2.69
C GLY A 213 0.71 -4.65 3.25
N HIS A 214 0.32 -5.83 3.76
CA HIS A 214 -0.96 -6.01 4.45
C HIS A 214 -1.06 -5.12 5.70
N ASN A 215 0.01 -5.11 6.52
CA ASN A 215 0.00 -4.36 7.76
C ASN A 215 0.19 -2.85 7.57
N ALA A 216 0.76 -2.39 6.46
CA ALA A 216 0.72 -0.98 6.06
C ALA A 216 -0.74 -0.55 5.79
N VAL A 217 -1.53 -1.37 5.09
CA VAL A 217 -2.98 -1.11 4.94
C VAL A 217 -3.69 -1.14 6.29
N ALA A 218 -3.35 -2.08 7.17
CA ALA A 218 -3.96 -2.22 8.50
C ALA A 218 -3.56 -1.07 9.45
N PHE A 219 -2.27 -0.75 9.57
CA PHE A 219 -1.76 0.18 10.59
C PHE A 219 -1.45 1.59 10.08
N PHE A 220 -1.46 1.84 8.77
CA PHE A 220 -1.39 3.18 8.22
C PHE A 220 -2.72 3.64 7.63
N LEU A 221 -3.47 2.78 6.91
CA LEU A 221 -4.76 3.17 6.32
C LEU A 221 -5.97 2.90 7.22
N THR A 222 -5.89 1.97 8.18
CA THR A 222 -7.06 1.57 8.97
C THR A 222 -6.97 2.03 10.41
N THR A 223 -5.94 1.67 11.19
CA THR A 223 -5.92 2.01 12.63
C THR A 223 -5.95 3.50 12.91
N PRO A 224 -5.20 4.40 12.24
CA PRO A 224 -5.32 5.82 12.52
C PRO A 224 -6.68 6.38 12.12
N TYR A 225 -7.26 5.89 11.02
CA TYR A 225 -8.61 6.29 10.60
C TYR A 225 -9.69 5.82 11.57
N LEU A 226 -9.52 4.67 12.20
CA LEU A 226 -10.40 4.26 13.31
C LEU A 226 -10.27 5.23 14.50
N GLY A 227 -9.07 5.64 14.85
CA GLY A 227 -8.87 6.69 15.83
C GLY A 227 -9.57 7.99 15.45
N LEU A 228 -9.46 8.43 14.19
CA LEU A 228 -10.17 9.59 13.66
C LEU A 228 -11.68 9.40 13.70
N MET A 229 -12.19 8.23 13.31
CA MET A 229 -13.61 7.89 13.41
C MET A 229 -14.11 8.02 14.85
N TYR A 230 -13.41 7.43 15.82
CA TYR A 230 -13.78 7.52 17.23
C TYR A 230 -13.76 8.94 17.80
N TYR A 231 -13.00 9.84 17.18
CA TYR A 231 -13.01 11.25 17.59
C TYR A 231 -14.05 12.08 16.83
N TYR A 232 -14.02 12.06 15.49
CA TYR A 232 -14.79 13.00 14.67
C TYR A 232 -16.27 12.63 14.54
N LEU A 233 -16.60 11.34 14.45
CA LEU A 233 -18.01 10.90 14.30
C LEU A 233 -18.85 11.23 15.54
N PRO A 234 -18.41 10.91 16.80
CA PRO A 234 -19.16 11.32 17.99
C PRO A 234 -19.28 12.84 18.10
N LYS A 235 -18.22 13.60 17.75
CA LYS A 235 -18.25 15.06 17.75
C LYS A 235 -19.19 15.65 16.73
N ALA A 236 -19.23 15.12 15.51
CA ALA A 236 -20.14 15.57 14.46
C ALA A 236 -21.61 15.21 14.75
N ALA A 237 -21.84 14.05 15.36
CA ALA A 237 -23.15 13.58 15.76
C ALA A 237 -23.66 14.20 17.07
N GLU A 238 -22.77 14.82 17.85
CA GLU A 238 -23.03 15.29 19.24
C GLU A 238 -23.56 14.16 20.12
N ARG A 239 -22.94 13.00 20.03
CA ARG A 239 -23.29 11.78 20.76
C ARG A 239 -22.03 11.12 21.33
N PRO A 240 -22.09 10.48 22.49
CA PRO A 240 -20.99 9.64 22.97
C PRO A 240 -20.87 8.41 22.09
N VAL A 241 -19.68 7.77 22.05
CA VAL A 241 -19.49 6.47 21.43
C VAL A 241 -20.49 5.46 22.01
N TYR A 242 -21.11 4.66 21.16
CA TYR A 242 -22.17 3.74 21.55
C TYR A 242 -21.77 2.77 22.67
N SER A 243 -20.64 2.10 22.51
CA SER A 243 -20.16 1.14 23.50
C SER A 243 -18.66 1.24 23.73
N TYR A 244 -18.28 1.70 24.92
CA TYR A 244 -16.89 1.74 25.33
C TYR A 244 -16.28 0.35 25.49
N LYS A 245 -17.07 -0.65 25.96
CA LYS A 245 -16.64 -2.04 26.06
C LYS A 245 -16.33 -2.63 24.69
N LEU A 246 -17.17 -2.32 23.69
CA LEU A 246 -16.93 -2.77 22.31
C LEU A 246 -15.68 -2.11 21.73
N SER A 247 -15.38 -0.86 22.09
CA SER A 247 -14.13 -0.19 21.68
C SER A 247 -12.88 -0.90 22.22
N ILE A 248 -12.91 -1.39 23.47
CA ILE A 248 -11.80 -2.16 24.06
C ILE A 248 -11.61 -3.47 23.31
N ILE A 249 -12.69 -4.21 23.10
CA ILE A 249 -12.64 -5.50 22.35
C ILE A 249 -12.11 -5.22 20.93
N HIS A 250 -12.70 -4.26 20.23
CA HIS A 250 -12.29 -3.88 18.88
C HIS A 250 -10.79 -3.59 18.80
N PHE A 251 -10.27 -2.73 19.68
CA PHE A 251 -8.87 -2.35 19.65
C PHE A 251 -7.93 -3.54 19.83
N TRP A 252 -8.03 -4.27 20.94
CA TRP A 252 -7.07 -5.33 21.27
C TRP A 252 -7.14 -6.53 20.34
N THR A 253 -8.34 -6.94 19.95
CA THR A 253 -8.48 -8.06 19.01
C THR A 253 -8.05 -7.66 17.62
N LEU A 254 -8.31 -6.41 17.19
CA LEU A 254 -7.90 -5.95 15.87
C LEU A 254 -6.37 -5.91 15.72
N ILE A 255 -5.65 -5.21 16.62
CA ILE A 255 -4.19 -5.09 16.49
C ILE A 255 -3.47 -6.42 16.63
N PHE A 256 -4.01 -7.36 17.42
CA PHE A 256 -3.45 -8.69 17.56
C PHE A 256 -3.68 -9.55 16.31
N LEU A 257 -4.88 -9.51 15.72
CA LEU A 257 -5.23 -10.37 14.59
C LEU A 257 -4.68 -9.86 13.25
N TYR A 258 -4.61 -8.51 13.06
CA TYR A 258 -4.14 -7.94 11.80
C TYR A 258 -2.74 -8.39 11.42
N ILE A 259 -1.85 -8.43 12.40
CA ILE A 259 -0.43 -8.68 12.13
C ILE A 259 -0.17 -10.07 11.52
N TRP A 260 -1.07 -11.02 11.70
CA TRP A 260 -0.98 -12.39 11.17
C TRP A 260 -1.54 -12.56 9.76
N ALA A 261 -2.28 -11.60 9.25
CA ALA A 261 -3.07 -11.83 8.04
C ALA A 261 -2.28 -11.65 6.73
N GLY A 262 -1.06 -11.12 6.78
CA GLY A 262 -0.22 -10.84 5.60
C GLY A 262 -0.12 -11.96 4.57
N PRO A 263 0.13 -13.22 4.96
CA PRO A 263 0.29 -14.33 4.02
C PRO A 263 -0.95 -14.65 3.17
N HIS A 264 -2.12 -14.11 3.48
CA HIS A 264 -3.30 -14.28 2.61
C HIS A 264 -3.11 -13.66 1.21
N HIS A 265 -2.20 -12.71 1.04
CA HIS A 265 -1.82 -12.18 -0.28
C HIS A 265 -0.99 -13.17 -1.10
N LEU A 266 -0.49 -14.23 -0.49
CA LEU A 266 0.42 -15.20 -1.08
C LEU A 266 -0.22 -16.60 -1.23
N LEU A 267 -1.54 -16.69 -1.23
CA LEU A 267 -2.26 -17.95 -1.42
C LEU A 267 -1.97 -18.53 -2.81
N TYR A 268 -1.77 -19.84 -2.87
CA TYR A 268 -1.36 -20.58 -4.07
C TYR A 268 -0.04 -20.13 -4.70
N SER A 269 0.80 -19.43 -3.93
CA SER A 269 2.17 -19.11 -4.30
C SER A 269 3.16 -20.20 -3.87
N ALA A 270 4.44 -19.92 -4.05
CA ALA A 270 5.51 -20.78 -3.57
C ALA A 270 5.79 -20.66 -2.04
N LEU A 271 5.00 -19.85 -1.31
CA LEU A 271 5.07 -19.76 0.16
C LEU A 271 4.64 -21.10 0.78
N PRO A 272 5.27 -21.60 1.87
CA PRO A 272 4.82 -22.79 2.57
C PRO A 272 3.35 -22.75 2.96
N ASP A 273 2.63 -23.88 2.81
CA ASP A 273 1.17 -23.93 3.01
C ASP A 273 0.73 -23.59 4.44
N TRP A 274 1.54 -23.91 5.43
CA TRP A 274 1.25 -23.55 6.82
C TRP A 274 1.11 -22.04 7.02
N ALA A 275 1.99 -21.24 6.39
CA ALA A 275 1.94 -19.78 6.46
C ALA A 275 0.73 -19.22 5.70
N GLN A 276 0.43 -19.77 4.50
CA GLN A 276 -0.79 -19.43 3.75
C GLN A 276 -2.05 -19.70 4.59
N SER A 277 -2.10 -20.84 5.26
CA SER A 277 -3.24 -21.26 6.10
C SER A 277 -3.39 -20.36 7.32
N LEU A 278 -2.28 -19.95 7.98
CA LEU A 278 -2.31 -18.95 9.04
C LEU A 278 -2.92 -17.64 8.56
N GLY A 279 -2.45 -17.11 7.43
CA GLY A 279 -3.00 -15.89 6.83
C GLY A 279 -4.51 -15.98 6.62
N THR A 280 -5.02 -17.11 6.12
CA THR A 280 -6.44 -17.34 5.92
C THR A 280 -7.21 -17.35 7.26
N VAL A 281 -6.77 -18.11 8.25
CA VAL A 281 -7.46 -18.25 9.54
C VAL A 281 -7.57 -16.90 10.25
N PHE A 282 -6.46 -16.19 10.37
CA PHE A 282 -6.45 -14.89 11.04
C PHE A 282 -7.23 -13.83 10.27
N SER A 283 -7.25 -13.89 8.94
CA SER A 283 -8.09 -13.00 8.12
C SER A 283 -9.58 -13.23 8.37
N ILE A 284 -10.04 -14.46 8.49
CA ILE A 284 -11.44 -14.76 8.82
C ILE A 284 -11.77 -14.25 10.22
N MET A 285 -10.87 -14.43 11.18
CA MET A 285 -11.06 -13.94 12.55
C MET A 285 -11.18 -12.41 12.62
N LEU A 286 -10.59 -11.67 11.67
CA LEU A 286 -10.69 -10.20 11.59
C LEU A 286 -12.09 -9.68 11.31
N ILE A 287 -13.01 -10.48 10.78
CA ILE A 287 -14.41 -10.07 10.56
C ILE A 287 -15.02 -9.58 11.87
N ALA A 288 -14.80 -10.30 12.96
CA ALA A 288 -15.43 -9.99 14.26
C ALA A 288 -15.01 -8.61 14.81
N PRO A 289 -13.71 -8.27 14.99
CA PRO A 289 -13.34 -6.95 15.47
C PRO A 289 -13.67 -5.83 14.47
N SER A 290 -13.48 -6.05 13.18
CA SER A 290 -13.73 -5.02 12.17
C SER A 290 -15.21 -4.63 12.11
N TRP A 291 -16.10 -5.62 12.10
CA TRP A 291 -17.54 -5.37 12.16
C TRP A 291 -17.97 -4.83 13.51
N GLY A 292 -17.31 -5.27 14.60
CA GLY A 292 -17.50 -4.65 15.92
C GLY A 292 -17.22 -3.14 15.89
N GLY A 293 -16.16 -2.71 15.20
CA GLY A 293 -15.84 -1.29 14.98
C GLY A 293 -16.86 -0.57 14.12
N MET A 294 -17.26 -1.16 12.99
CA MET A 294 -18.31 -0.62 12.13
C MET A 294 -19.65 -0.44 12.88
N ILE A 295 -20.09 -1.48 13.57
CA ILE A 295 -21.35 -1.46 14.35
C ILE A 295 -21.28 -0.41 15.44
N ASN A 296 -20.16 -0.30 16.16
CA ASN A 296 -19.97 0.71 17.19
C ASN A 296 -20.04 2.13 16.63
N GLY A 297 -19.43 2.35 15.46
CA GLY A 297 -19.51 3.63 14.73
C GLY A 297 -20.94 3.96 14.30
N LEU A 298 -21.63 3.06 13.60
CA LEU A 298 -22.99 3.28 13.10
C LEU A 298 -24.00 3.44 14.26
N LEU A 299 -23.90 2.64 15.32
CA LEU A 299 -24.79 2.77 16.48
C LEU A 299 -24.52 4.01 17.32
N THR A 300 -23.36 4.66 17.17
CA THR A 300 -23.12 6.01 17.74
C THR A 300 -24.13 7.02 17.19
N LEU A 301 -24.70 6.77 16.01
CA LEU A 301 -25.74 7.61 15.40
C LEU A 301 -27.17 7.24 15.87
N ARG A 302 -27.34 6.27 16.78
CA ARG A 302 -28.64 5.90 17.31
C ARG A 302 -29.33 7.12 17.94
N GLY A 303 -30.54 7.45 17.47
CA GLY A 303 -31.27 8.64 17.88
C GLY A 303 -30.76 9.97 17.29
N ALA A 304 -29.93 9.92 16.23
CA ALA A 304 -29.45 11.08 15.49
C ALA A 304 -29.51 10.87 13.95
N TRP A 305 -30.35 9.97 13.47
CA TRP A 305 -30.49 9.71 12.03
C TRP A 305 -31.16 10.84 11.26
N ASP A 306 -31.95 11.67 11.93
CA ASP A 306 -32.46 12.95 11.45
C ASP A 306 -31.29 13.89 11.08
N LYS A 307 -30.30 14.01 11.97
CA LYS A 307 -29.09 14.80 11.71
C LYS A 307 -28.30 14.32 10.48
N VAL A 308 -28.27 13.00 10.21
CA VAL A 308 -27.60 12.45 9.02
C VAL A 308 -28.25 12.93 7.73
N ARG A 309 -29.58 13.08 7.71
CA ARG A 309 -30.32 13.59 6.54
C ARG A 309 -29.95 15.04 6.19
N GLU A 310 -29.64 15.85 7.19
CA GLU A 310 -29.34 17.28 7.03
C GLU A 310 -27.84 17.56 6.90
N SER A 311 -27.00 16.82 7.63
CA SER A 311 -25.55 17.05 7.71
C SER A 311 -24.78 16.29 6.63
N VAL A 312 -24.20 17.02 5.69
CA VAL A 312 -23.31 16.42 4.68
C VAL A 312 -22.09 15.74 5.31
N VAL A 313 -21.58 16.29 6.42
CA VAL A 313 -20.46 15.69 7.19
C VAL A 313 -20.81 14.28 7.65
N LEU A 314 -21.99 14.11 8.26
CA LEU A 314 -22.44 12.81 8.73
C LEU A 314 -22.75 11.84 7.57
N LYS A 315 -23.25 12.33 6.43
CA LYS A 315 -23.42 11.49 5.23
C LYS A 315 -22.11 10.87 4.78
N PHE A 316 -21.05 11.68 4.67
CA PHE A 316 -19.71 11.18 4.34
C PHE A 316 -19.20 10.16 5.37
N MET A 317 -19.38 10.44 6.66
CA MET A 317 -18.91 9.55 7.74
C MET A 317 -19.67 8.22 7.78
N VAL A 318 -20.99 8.22 7.52
CA VAL A 318 -21.79 7.00 7.47
C VAL A 318 -21.34 6.09 6.32
N VAL A 319 -21.20 6.66 5.12
CA VAL A 319 -20.72 5.90 3.96
C VAL A 319 -19.31 5.39 4.21
N ALA A 320 -18.42 6.20 4.81
CA ALA A 320 -17.08 5.78 5.14
C ALA A 320 -17.06 4.57 6.10
N VAL A 321 -17.81 4.63 7.20
CA VAL A 321 -17.88 3.53 8.18
C VAL A 321 -18.50 2.27 7.57
N THR A 322 -19.49 2.43 6.68
CA THR A 322 -20.09 1.31 5.93
C THR A 322 -19.08 0.70 4.96
N ALA A 323 -18.34 1.53 4.21
CA ALA A 323 -17.30 1.07 3.30
C ALA A 323 -16.15 0.36 4.04
N TYR A 324 -15.80 0.81 5.26
CA TYR A 324 -14.88 0.09 6.14
C TYR A 324 -15.39 -1.33 6.44
N GLY A 325 -16.65 -1.45 6.84
CA GLY A 325 -17.26 -2.76 7.10
C GLY A 325 -17.32 -3.66 5.86
N MET A 326 -17.62 -3.09 4.69
CA MET A 326 -17.63 -3.82 3.42
C MET A 326 -16.22 -4.31 3.06
N ALA A 327 -15.23 -3.44 3.05
CA ALA A 327 -13.86 -3.79 2.71
C ALA A 327 -13.26 -4.83 3.68
N THR A 328 -13.55 -4.71 4.99
CA THR A 328 -13.07 -5.64 6.00
C THR A 328 -13.91 -6.93 6.13
N PHE A 329 -14.99 -7.06 5.42
CA PHE A 329 -15.66 -8.34 5.15
C PHE A 329 -15.10 -8.99 3.89
N GLU A 330 -14.89 -8.20 2.85
CA GLU A 330 -14.40 -8.67 1.56
C GLU A 330 -12.96 -9.19 1.64
N GLY A 331 -12.05 -8.50 2.37
CA GLY A 331 -10.67 -8.97 2.58
C GLY A 331 -10.59 -10.39 3.11
N PRO A 332 -11.24 -10.71 4.23
CA PRO A 332 -11.39 -12.08 4.72
C PRO A 332 -12.04 -13.05 3.73
N THR A 333 -13.03 -12.61 2.96
CA THR A 333 -13.65 -13.44 1.91
C THR A 333 -12.65 -13.79 0.82
N LEU A 334 -11.83 -12.81 0.39
CA LEU A 334 -10.74 -13.02 -0.57
C LEU A 334 -9.62 -13.92 -0.02
N SER A 335 -9.50 -14.05 1.30
CA SER A 335 -8.55 -14.96 1.95
C SER A 335 -9.00 -16.42 1.98
N LEU A 336 -10.27 -16.70 1.68
CA LEU A 336 -10.72 -18.08 1.49
C LEU A 336 -10.06 -18.66 0.24
N LYS A 337 -9.40 -19.82 0.36
CA LYS A 337 -8.64 -20.43 -0.75
C LYS A 337 -9.49 -20.53 -2.03
N ASN A 338 -10.75 -20.98 -1.95
CA ASN A 338 -11.63 -21.10 -3.11
C ASN A 338 -11.96 -19.76 -3.78
N VAL A 339 -12.19 -18.70 -3.00
CA VAL A 339 -12.43 -17.35 -3.52
C VAL A 339 -11.16 -16.75 -4.08
N ASN A 340 -10.03 -16.91 -3.38
CA ASN A 340 -8.72 -16.44 -3.83
C ASN A 340 -8.31 -17.08 -5.17
N ALA A 341 -8.61 -18.37 -5.34
CA ALA A 341 -8.34 -19.08 -6.59
C ALA A 341 -8.93 -18.37 -7.82
N ILE A 342 -10.07 -17.70 -7.67
CA ILE A 342 -10.74 -16.98 -8.77
C ILE A 342 -10.45 -15.48 -8.75
N ALA A 343 -10.22 -14.85 -7.58
CA ALA A 343 -10.07 -13.41 -7.45
C ALA A 343 -8.63 -12.91 -7.63
N HIS A 344 -7.63 -13.68 -7.18
CA HIS A 344 -6.23 -13.25 -7.19
C HIS A 344 -5.73 -13.01 -8.61
N PHE A 345 -4.98 -11.94 -8.81
CA PHE A 345 -4.50 -11.37 -10.08
C PHE A 345 -5.57 -10.71 -10.98
N THR A 346 -6.85 -10.75 -10.59
CA THR A 346 -7.94 -10.14 -11.38
C THR A 346 -8.23 -8.70 -10.96
N ASP A 347 -9.10 -8.04 -11.72
CA ASP A 347 -9.61 -6.70 -11.40
C ASP A 347 -10.49 -6.66 -10.13
N TRP A 348 -10.91 -7.81 -9.61
CA TRP A 348 -11.60 -7.90 -8.31
C TRP A 348 -10.77 -7.26 -7.18
N ILE A 349 -9.46 -7.52 -7.17
CA ILE A 349 -8.55 -6.91 -6.18
C ILE A 349 -8.54 -5.38 -6.31
N VAL A 350 -8.62 -4.86 -7.54
CA VAL A 350 -8.70 -3.40 -7.78
C VAL A 350 -10.00 -2.81 -7.23
N ALA A 351 -11.14 -3.51 -7.40
CA ALA A 351 -12.42 -3.10 -6.82
C ALA A 351 -12.31 -3.02 -5.28
N HIS A 352 -11.81 -4.10 -4.67
CA HIS A 352 -11.64 -4.20 -3.21
C HIS A 352 -10.83 -3.04 -2.63
N VAL A 353 -9.63 -2.79 -3.15
CA VAL A 353 -8.78 -1.71 -2.61
C VAL A 353 -9.38 -0.33 -2.80
N HIS A 354 -10.15 -0.10 -3.88
CA HIS A 354 -10.80 1.19 -4.11
C HIS A 354 -12.07 1.41 -3.28
N VAL A 355 -12.81 0.37 -2.92
CA VAL A 355 -13.88 0.48 -1.91
C VAL A 355 -13.29 0.94 -0.58
N GLY A 356 -12.15 0.39 -0.18
CA GLY A 356 -11.40 0.84 1.00
C GLY A 356 -10.86 2.27 0.83
N ALA A 357 -10.09 2.54 -0.21
CA ALA A 357 -9.39 3.81 -0.38
C ALA A 357 -10.35 4.98 -0.65
N LEU A 358 -11.30 4.84 -1.58
CA LEU A 358 -12.24 5.91 -1.93
C LEU A 358 -13.39 6.01 -0.91
N GLY A 359 -13.96 4.85 -0.52
CA GLY A 359 -15.09 4.80 0.40
C GLY A 359 -14.68 5.08 1.84
N TRP A 360 -13.75 4.29 2.41
CA TRP A 360 -13.35 4.45 3.81
C TRP A 360 -12.44 5.67 4.00
N ASN A 361 -11.23 5.65 3.43
CA ASN A 361 -10.26 6.71 3.67
C ASN A 361 -10.69 8.04 3.01
N GLY A 362 -11.10 8.03 1.76
CA GLY A 362 -11.50 9.22 1.03
C GLY A 362 -12.70 9.92 1.67
N PHE A 363 -13.81 9.20 1.86
CA PHE A 363 -15.04 9.81 2.40
C PHE A 363 -14.88 10.26 3.85
N LEU A 364 -14.14 9.50 4.70
CA LEU A 364 -13.87 9.98 6.06
C LEU A 364 -13.04 11.26 6.05
N THR A 365 -12.02 11.34 5.18
CA THR A 365 -11.20 12.55 5.00
C THR A 365 -12.06 13.74 4.58
N PHE A 366 -12.97 13.56 3.62
CA PHE A 366 -13.86 14.62 3.15
C PHE A 366 -14.81 15.09 4.26
N GLY A 367 -15.39 14.14 5.01
CA GLY A 367 -16.21 14.45 6.18
C GLY A 367 -15.45 15.26 7.22
N ILE A 368 -14.20 14.87 7.52
CA ILE A 368 -13.34 15.57 8.45
C ILE A 368 -12.99 16.99 7.94
N LEU A 369 -12.63 17.15 6.67
CA LEU A 369 -12.33 18.46 6.08
C LEU A 369 -13.54 19.40 6.15
N TYR A 370 -14.74 18.94 5.80
CA TYR A 370 -15.96 19.73 5.90
C TYR A 370 -16.34 20.09 7.35
N TRP A 371 -15.98 19.23 8.30
CA TRP A 371 -16.19 19.50 9.73
C TRP A 371 -15.12 20.45 10.30
N LEU A 372 -13.86 20.29 9.91
CA LEU A 372 -12.70 20.94 10.52
C LEU A 372 -12.42 22.33 9.96
N VAL A 373 -12.41 22.48 8.62
CA VAL A 373 -12.01 23.75 7.97
C VAL A 373 -12.87 24.94 8.43
N PRO A 374 -14.23 24.86 8.48
CA PRO A 374 -15.02 25.97 9.00
C PRO A 374 -14.69 26.35 10.45
N ARG A 375 -14.30 25.37 11.27
CA ARG A 375 -13.91 25.59 12.69
C ARG A 375 -12.55 26.25 12.83
N LEU A 376 -11.57 25.84 12.03
CA LEU A 376 -10.24 26.47 12.03
C LEU A 376 -10.29 27.95 11.60
N PHE A 377 -11.20 28.27 10.70
CA PHE A 377 -11.35 29.62 10.14
C PHE A 377 -12.53 30.39 10.72
N LYS A 378 -13.15 29.91 11.79
CA LYS A 378 -14.32 30.53 12.48
C LYS A 378 -15.37 31.06 11.51
N THR A 379 -15.79 30.23 10.57
CA THR A 379 -16.79 30.59 9.54
C THR A 379 -17.75 29.43 9.28
N GLN A 380 -18.75 29.68 8.45
CA GLN A 380 -19.63 28.63 7.95
C GLN A 380 -19.14 28.13 6.58
N LEU A 381 -19.51 26.90 6.23
CA LEU A 381 -19.23 26.35 4.93
C LEU A 381 -19.87 27.23 3.83
N PHE A 382 -19.08 27.61 2.82
CA PHE A 382 -19.51 28.50 1.74
C PHE A 382 -20.78 28.00 1.05
N SER A 383 -20.88 26.68 0.74
CA SER A 383 -22.05 26.14 0.07
C SER A 383 -22.38 24.72 0.53
N LYS A 384 -23.51 24.58 1.27
CA LYS A 384 -24.06 23.25 1.62
C LYS A 384 -24.54 22.49 0.38
N LYS A 385 -25.07 23.20 -0.65
CA LYS A 385 -25.52 22.58 -1.90
C LYS A 385 -24.36 21.93 -2.65
N MET A 386 -23.24 22.64 -2.76
CA MET A 386 -22.04 22.11 -3.41
C MET A 386 -21.44 20.92 -2.65
N ALA A 387 -21.46 20.94 -1.32
CA ALA A 387 -21.03 19.80 -0.51
C ALA A 387 -21.94 18.57 -0.68
N ASN A 388 -23.26 18.77 -0.79
CA ASN A 388 -24.18 17.68 -1.12
C ASN A 388 -23.98 17.17 -2.56
N PHE A 389 -23.71 18.05 -3.53
CA PHE A 389 -23.33 17.64 -4.88
C PHE A 389 -22.08 16.76 -4.86
N HIS A 390 -21.01 17.18 -4.16
CA HIS A 390 -19.82 16.38 -4.00
C HIS A 390 -20.13 15.00 -3.40
N PHE A 391 -20.95 14.95 -2.34
CA PHE A 391 -21.33 13.68 -1.72
C PHE A 391 -21.97 12.72 -2.73
N TRP A 392 -22.99 13.18 -3.47
CA TRP A 392 -23.72 12.29 -4.36
C TRP A 392 -22.92 11.88 -5.59
N ILE A 393 -22.22 12.82 -6.24
CA ILE A 393 -21.42 12.48 -7.41
C ILE A 393 -20.22 11.59 -7.04
N GLY A 394 -19.63 11.82 -5.85
CA GLY A 394 -18.57 10.97 -5.33
C GLY A 394 -19.05 9.56 -4.99
N PHE A 395 -20.25 9.45 -4.37
CA PHE A 395 -20.86 8.16 -4.06
C PHE A 395 -21.20 7.35 -5.34
N ILE A 396 -21.81 8.00 -6.31
CA ILE A 396 -22.07 7.41 -7.64
C ILE A 396 -20.75 7.03 -8.30
N GLY A 397 -19.73 7.88 -8.19
CA GLY A 397 -18.39 7.61 -8.69
C GLY A 397 -17.77 6.33 -8.13
N ILE A 398 -17.93 6.06 -6.82
CA ILE A 398 -17.47 4.80 -6.21
C ILE A 398 -18.21 3.60 -6.82
N ILE A 399 -19.52 3.67 -7.01
CA ILE A 399 -20.32 2.59 -7.59
C ILE A 399 -19.86 2.31 -9.03
N PHE A 400 -19.72 3.36 -9.85
CA PHE A 400 -19.29 3.26 -11.26
C PHE A 400 -17.81 2.85 -11.38
N TYR A 401 -17.03 2.96 -10.30
CA TYR A 401 -15.68 2.44 -10.24
C TYR A 401 -15.66 0.96 -9.82
N ALA A 402 -16.26 0.63 -8.69
CA ALA A 402 -16.13 -0.69 -8.06
C ALA A 402 -16.94 -1.77 -8.80
N ALA A 403 -18.21 -1.52 -9.14
CA ALA A 403 -19.08 -2.50 -9.76
C ALA A 403 -18.53 -3.07 -11.08
N PRO A 404 -18.05 -2.24 -12.04
CA PRO A 404 -17.44 -2.77 -13.26
C PRO A 404 -16.14 -3.52 -13.01
N MET A 405 -15.37 -3.18 -11.97
CA MET A 405 -14.15 -3.92 -11.63
C MET A 405 -14.46 -5.29 -11.00
N TYR A 406 -15.52 -5.41 -10.21
CA TYR A 406 -16.03 -6.73 -9.78
C TYR A 406 -16.44 -7.58 -10.97
N TRP A 407 -17.22 -7.00 -11.89
CA TRP A 407 -17.65 -7.68 -13.11
C TRP A 407 -16.45 -8.11 -13.96
N SER A 408 -15.52 -7.20 -14.19
CA SER A 408 -14.27 -7.49 -14.89
C SER A 408 -13.50 -8.64 -14.24
N GLY A 409 -13.31 -8.59 -12.91
CA GLY A 409 -12.59 -9.63 -12.18
C GLY A 409 -13.24 -11.01 -12.28
N ILE A 410 -14.56 -11.10 -12.19
CA ILE A 410 -15.31 -12.34 -12.39
C ILE A 410 -15.16 -12.84 -13.83
N THR A 411 -15.28 -11.97 -14.82
CA THR A 411 -15.09 -12.31 -16.23
C THR A 411 -13.69 -12.85 -16.49
N GLN A 412 -12.65 -12.19 -15.98
CA GLN A 412 -11.27 -12.68 -16.06
C GLN A 412 -11.12 -14.07 -15.45
N ALA A 413 -11.67 -14.27 -14.25
CA ALA A 413 -11.58 -15.55 -13.56
C ALA A 413 -12.22 -16.69 -14.33
N LEU A 414 -13.41 -16.47 -14.90
CA LEU A 414 -14.14 -17.47 -15.67
C LEU A 414 -13.41 -17.78 -16.97
N MET A 415 -13.04 -16.77 -17.76
CA MET A 415 -12.36 -16.98 -19.05
C MET A 415 -10.98 -17.65 -18.88
N TRP A 416 -10.23 -17.30 -17.82
CA TRP A 416 -8.91 -17.93 -17.61
C TRP A 416 -8.99 -19.41 -17.21
N LYS A 417 -10.12 -19.89 -16.72
CA LYS A 417 -10.30 -21.25 -16.19
C LYS A 417 -11.20 -22.12 -17.04
N GLN A 418 -11.81 -21.58 -18.09
CA GLN A 418 -12.75 -22.33 -18.92
C GLN A 418 -12.01 -23.30 -19.86
N PHE A 419 -12.53 -24.52 -19.91
CA PHE A 419 -12.07 -25.58 -20.82
C PHE A 419 -13.17 -25.92 -21.83
N THR A 420 -12.77 -26.33 -23.03
CA THR A 420 -13.67 -26.95 -24.02
C THR A 420 -14.09 -28.34 -23.56
N PRO A 421 -15.12 -28.95 -24.16
CA PRO A 421 -15.48 -30.35 -23.89
C PRO A 421 -14.32 -31.32 -24.10
N GLU A 422 -13.39 -31.02 -25.03
CA GLU A 422 -12.19 -31.81 -25.33
C GLU A 422 -11.08 -31.63 -24.28
N GLY A 423 -11.27 -30.74 -23.31
CA GLY A 423 -10.37 -30.52 -22.17
C GLY A 423 -9.18 -29.61 -22.45
N VAL A 424 -9.22 -28.80 -23.52
CA VAL A 424 -8.23 -27.74 -23.80
C VAL A 424 -8.75 -26.37 -23.33
N LEU A 425 -7.86 -25.39 -23.12
CA LEU A 425 -8.27 -24.05 -22.74
C LEU A 425 -9.19 -23.43 -23.79
N GLN A 426 -10.37 -22.96 -23.40
CA GLN A 426 -11.33 -22.28 -24.26
C GLN A 426 -10.77 -20.94 -24.78
N TYR A 427 -10.03 -20.21 -23.96
CA TYR A 427 -9.45 -18.91 -24.26
C TYR A 427 -7.93 -18.96 -24.02
N PRO A 428 -7.14 -19.57 -24.92
CA PRO A 428 -5.70 -19.71 -24.76
C PRO A 428 -4.96 -18.37 -24.88
N ASN A 429 -5.44 -17.45 -25.72
CA ASN A 429 -4.84 -16.14 -25.89
C ASN A 429 -5.31 -15.20 -24.78
N PHE A 430 -4.35 -14.66 -23.99
CA PHE A 430 -4.63 -13.75 -22.88
C PHE A 430 -5.34 -12.44 -23.32
N LEU A 431 -5.08 -11.99 -24.55
CA LEU A 431 -5.66 -10.77 -25.11
C LEU A 431 -7.18 -10.85 -25.26
N GLU A 432 -7.74 -12.03 -25.52
CA GLU A 432 -9.20 -12.23 -25.66
C GLU A 432 -9.95 -11.74 -24.41
N THR A 433 -9.41 -12.05 -23.23
CA THR A 433 -9.98 -11.59 -21.96
C THR A 433 -9.89 -10.06 -21.81
N LEU A 434 -8.77 -9.45 -22.21
CA LEU A 434 -8.59 -8.00 -22.11
C LEU A 434 -9.58 -7.24 -23.01
N LEU A 435 -9.83 -7.75 -24.22
CA LEU A 435 -10.80 -7.15 -25.14
C LEU A 435 -12.22 -7.25 -24.59
N GLN A 436 -12.57 -8.38 -23.97
CA GLN A 436 -13.89 -8.59 -23.37
C GLN A 436 -14.20 -7.64 -22.22
N ILE A 437 -13.23 -7.28 -21.40
CA ILE A 437 -13.42 -6.41 -20.23
C ILE A 437 -13.21 -4.90 -20.53
N LYS A 438 -12.88 -4.54 -21.77
CA LYS A 438 -12.59 -3.15 -22.15
C LYS A 438 -13.70 -2.17 -21.78
N MET A 439 -14.98 -2.53 -22.00
CA MET A 439 -16.12 -1.70 -21.61
C MET A 439 -16.15 -1.43 -20.10
N MET A 440 -15.81 -2.41 -19.28
CA MET A 440 -15.76 -2.27 -17.82
C MET A 440 -14.68 -1.25 -17.39
N HIS A 441 -13.55 -1.23 -18.07
CA HIS A 441 -12.52 -0.22 -17.84
C HIS A 441 -12.98 1.19 -18.24
N MET A 442 -13.79 1.33 -19.30
CA MET A 442 -14.38 2.63 -19.68
C MET A 442 -15.36 3.13 -18.62
N ILE A 443 -16.24 2.26 -18.09
CA ILE A 443 -17.18 2.62 -17.03
C ILE A 443 -16.42 2.99 -15.74
N ARG A 444 -15.36 2.24 -15.38
CA ARG A 444 -14.47 2.57 -14.27
C ARG A 444 -13.85 3.96 -14.40
N PHE A 445 -13.36 4.30 -15.58
CA PHE A 445 -12.77 5.61 -15.85
C PHE A 445 -13.81 6.73 -15.64
N THR A 446 -15.04 6.53 -16.13
CA THR A 446 -16.18 7.46 -15.91
C THR A 446 -16.48 7.62 -14.41
N GLY A 447 -16.47 6.52 -13.65
CA GLY A 447 -16.61 6.56 -12.19
C GLY A 447 -15.53 7.39 -11.51
N GLY A 448 -14.27 7.23 -11.95
CA GLY A 448 -13.16 8.05 -11.50
C GLY A 448 -13.32 9.53 -11.82
N LEU A 449 -13.82 9.86 -13.02
CA LEU A 449 -14.14 11.25 -13.40
C LEU A 449 -15.20 11.87 -12.47
N PHE A 450 -16.24 11.14 -12.15
CA PHE A 450 -17.29 11.62 -11.23
C PHE A 450 -16.73 11.88 -9.84
N TYR A 451 -15.92 10.95 -9.32
CA TYR A 451 -15.27 11.10 -8.01
C TYR A 451 -14.35 12.32 -7.98
N TYR A 452 -13.52 12.50 -9.02
CA TYR A 452 -12.62 13.62 -9.15
C TYR A 452 -13.34 14.96 -9.32
N ALA A 453 -14.42 15.02 -10.11
CA ALA A 453 -15.25 16.21 -10.27
C ALA A 453 -15.87 16.64 -8.92
N GLY A 454 -16.34 15.67 -8.13
CA GLY A 454 -16.79 15.92 -6.77
C GLY A 454 -15.70 16.50 -5.87
N PHE A 455 -14.48 15.93 -5.95
CA PHE A 455 -13.33 16.43 -5.22
C PHE A 455 -12.97 17.88 -5.60
N ILE A 456 -12.98 18.23 -6.88
CA ILE A 456 -12.73 19.62 -7.34
C ILE A 456 -13.81 20.57 -6.83
N ALA A 457 -15.08 20.14 -6.81
CA ALA A 457 -16.16 20.93 -6.20
C ALA A 457 -15.91 21.17 -4.69
N MET A 458 -15.41 20.15 -3.97
CA MET A 458 -14.98 20.29 -2.58
C MET A 458 -13.85 21.31 -2.44
N LEU A 459 -12.82 21.23 -3.26
CA LEU A 459 -11.69 22.18 -3.23
C LEU A 459 -12.17 23.60 -3.38
N TYR A 460 -13.00 23.87 -4.38
CA TYR A 460 -13.57 25.19 -4.59
C TYR A 460 -14.38 25.67 -3.37
N ASN A 461 -15.23 24.81 -2.81
CA ASN A 461 -16.06 25.11 -1.65
C ASN A 461 -15.18 25.45 -0.43
N LEU A 462 -14.14 24.64 -0.16
CA LEU A 462 -13.25 24.87 0.97
C LEU A 462 -12.36 26.10 0.79
N VAL A 463 -11.85 26.36 -0.41
CA VAL A 463 -11.10 27.60 -0.69
C VAL A 463 -11.97 28.86 -0.47
N LYS A 464 -13.23 28.85 -0.90
CA LYS A 464 -14.19 29.95 -0.64
C LYS A 464 -14.49 30.08 0.87
N THR A 465 -14.63 28.96 1.58
CA THR A 465 -14.82 28.92 3.03
C THR A 465 -13.64 29.55 3.77
N ILE A 466 -12.42 29.16 3.39
CA ILE A 466 -11.16 29.68 3.95
C ILE A 466 -11.05 31.20 3.75
N LYS A 467 -11.35 31.69 2.53
CA LYS A 467 -11.27 33.11 2.18
C LYS A 467 -12.31 33.97 2.93
N ALA A 468 -13.43 33.39 3.34
CA ALA A 468 -14.50 34.07 4.06
C ALA A 468 -14.31 34.07 5.58
N GLY A 469 -13.32 33.34 6.10
CA GLY A 469 -13.11 33.15 7.54
C GLY A 469 -11.86 33.83 8.08
N ILE A 470 -11.76 33.82 9.40
CA ILE A 470 -10.60 34.32 10.15
C ILE A 470 -9.90 33.12 10.81
N PHE A 471 -8.65 32.90 10.43
CA PHE A 471 -7.86 31.80 10.97
C PHE A 471 -7.40 32.07 12.41
N ILE A 472 -7.59 31.09 13.29
CA ILE A 472 -7.12 31.12 14.68
C ILE A 472 -5.94 30.16 14.82
N GLY A 473 -4.73 30.70 14.81
CA GLY A 473 -3.49 29.91 14.94
C GLY A 473 -3.32 29.28 16.30
N ASP A 474 -3.45 30.08 17.34
CA ASP A 474 -3.37 29.68 18.75
C ASP A 474 -4.76 29.76 19.39
N GLU A 475 -5.33 28.61 19.73
CA GLU A 475 -6.64 28.52 20.36
C GLU A 475 -6.44 28.35 21.88
N ASN A 476 -6.73 29.42 22.65
CA ASN A 476 -6.59 29.40 24.08
C ASN A 476 -7.51 28.40 24.75
N ALA A 477 -6.99 27.68 25.73
CA ALA A 477 -7.70 26.70 26.54
C ALA A 477 -7.20 26.69 27.97
N GLU A 478 -8.05 26.20 28.87
CA GLU A 478 -7.74 26.04 30.29
C GLU A 478 -8.13 24.61 30.73
N ALA A 479 -7.32 24.02 31.57
CA ALA A 479 -7.63 22.73 32.18
C ALA A 479 -6.86 22.56 33.50
N PRO A 480 -7.39 21.77 34.46
CA PRO A 480 -6.64 21.44 35.68
C PRO A 480 -5.35 20.72 35.34
N ALA A 481 -4.28 21.00 36.06
CA ALA A 481 -3.04 20.23 35.97
C ALA A 481 -3.30 18.75 36.31
N LEU A 482 -2.56 17.83 35.65
CA LEU A 482 -2.64 16.42 36.01
C LEU A 482 -1.97 16.20 37.38
N GLU A 483 -2.72 15.76 38.38
CA GLU A 483 -2.18 15.37 39.67
C GLU A 483 -1.16 14.25 39.55
N LYS A 484 0.09 14.49 39.95
CA LYS A 484 1.21 13.54 39.82
C LYS A 484 1.17 12.41 40.86
N ASN A 485 0.58 12.66 42.04
CA ASN A 485 0.63 11.74 43.18
C ASN A 485 -0.75 11.26 43.63
N VAL A 486 -1.50 10.67 42.71
CA VAL A 486 -2.73 9.98 43.11
C VAL A 486 -2.38 8.55 43.54
N HIS A 487 -2.49 8.28 44.85
CA HIS A 487 -2.52 6.92 45.36
C HIS A 487 -3.65 6.17 44.64
N PHE A 488 -3.29 5.19 43.84
CA PHE A 488 -4.28 4.38 43.16
C PHE A 488 -4.96 3.45 44.17
N GLU A 489 -6.16 3.80 44.60
CA GLU A 489 -7.00 2.81 45.25
C GLU A 489 -7.16 1.59 44.29
N PRO A 490 -7.00 0.36 44.79
CA PRO A 490 -7.20 -0.81 44.01
C PRO A 490 -8.64 -0.82 43.45
N ILE A 491 -8.79 -0.69 42.14
CA ILE A 491 -10.11 -0.68 41.49
C ILE A 491 -10.68 -2.08 41.61
N LYS A 492 -11.55 -2.30 42.60
CA LYS A 492 -12.36 -3.50 42.71
C LYS A 492 -13.40 -3.51 41.57
N GLY A 493 -13.37 -4.51 40.70
CA GLY A 493 -14.36 -4.67 39.62
C GLY A 493 -13.85 -5.39 38.38
N GLY A 494 -14.76 -5.71 37.45
CA GLY A 494 -14.48 -6.51 36.25
C GLY A 494 -13.51 -5.87 35.25
N VAL A 495 -13.28 -6.57 34.11
CA VAL A 495 -12.30 -6.27 33.07
C VAL A 495 -12.28 -4.80 32.64
N MET A 496 -13.41 -4.13 32.52
CA MET A 496 -13.48 -2.71 32.14
C MET A 496 -12.80 -1.77 33.13
N LYS A 497 -12.97 -2.02 34.43
CA LYS A 497 -12.32 -1.20 35.47
C LYS A 497 -10.81 -1.43 35.46
N LYS A 498 -10.37 -2.69 35.23
CA LYS A 498 -8.94 -3.02 35.09
C LYS A 498 -8.33 -2.38 33.85
N HIS A 499 -9.03 -2.34 32.71
CA HIS A 499 -8.55 -1.68 31.50
C HIS A 499 -8.31 -0.18 31.71
N ARG A 500 -9.17 0.51 32.46
CA ARG A 500 -8.98 1.93 32.80
C ARG A 500 -7.67 2.22 33.57
N LEU A 501 -7.11 1.24 34.28
CA LEU A 501 -5.78 1.38 34.89
C LEU A 501 -4.67 1.48 33.85
N ILE A 502 -4.79 0.67 32.77
CA ILE A 502 -3.82 0.66 31.68
C ILE A 502 -3.91 1.97 30.89
N GLU A 503 -5.12 2.50 30.68
CA GLU A 503 -5.33 3.80 30.02
C GLU A 503 -4.67 4.96 30.72
N ARG A 504 -4.48 4.87 32.04
CA ARG A 504 -3.78 5.87 32.85
C ARG A 504 -2.26 5.77 32.76
N ARG A 505 -1.73 4.68 32.19
CA ARG A 505 -0.31 4.32 32.15
C ARG A 505 0.17 4.17 30.69
N PRO A 506 0.41 5.28 29.98
CA PRO A 506 0.74 5.25 28.54
C PRO A 506 1.93 4.35 28.20
N PHE A 507 2.97 4.35 29.03
CA PHE A 507 4.14 3.51 28.82
C PHE A 507 3.78 2.00 28.84
N GLN A 508 3.06 1.56 29.88
CA GLN A 508 2.62 0.16 29.98
C GLN A 508 1.67 -0.21 28.85
N PHE A 509 0.75 0.70 28.48
CA PHE A 509 -0.15 0.50 27.35
C PHE A 509 0.63 0.29 26.05
N THR A 510 1.63 1.12 25.79
CA THR A 510 2.49 1.03 24.60
C THR A 510 3.26 -0.28 24.56
N ILE A 511 3.85 -0.72 25.67
CA ILE A 511 4.57 -2.01 25.74
C ILE A 511 3.61 -3.19 25.45
N LEU A 512 2.40 -3.18 26.04
CA LEU A 512 1.42 -4.22 25.78
C LEU A 512 0.98 -4.24 24.30
N ALA A 513 0.81 -3.09 23.67
CA ALA A 513 0.50 -2.98 22.26
C ALA A 513 1.64 -3.54 21.39
N ILE A 514 2.91 -3.19 21.69
CA ILE A 514 4.09 -3.73 21.02
C ILE A 514 4.14 -5.25 21.15
N VAL A 515 3.95 -5.80 22.36
CA VAL A 515 3.97 -7.26 22.59
C VAL A 515 2.86 -7.94 21.77
N ALA A 516 1.63 -7.39 21.76
CA ALA A 516 0.53 -7.96 20.98
C ALA A 516 0.86 -8.02 19.47
N ILE A 517 1.53 -7.02 18.94
CA ILE A 517 1.91 -6.91 17.53
C ILE A 517 3.09 -7.83 17.19
N LEU A 518 4.13 -7.87 18.05
CA LEU A 518 5.32 -8.66 17.78
C LEU A 518 5.08 -10.17 17.81
N ILE A 519 4.14 -10.65 18.64
CA ILE A 519 3.83 -12.09 18.72
C ILE A 519 3.52 -12.66 17.32
N GLY A 520 2.61 -12.01 16.57
CA GLY A 520 2.26 -12.47 15.23
C GLY A 520 3.42 -12.39 14.25
N GLY A 521 4.06 -11.22 14.16
CA GLY A 521 5.17 -11.02 13.22
C GLY A 521 6.33 -11.98 13.41
N LEU A 522 6.75 -12.23 14.66
CA LEU A 522 7.85 -13.15 14.94
C LEU A 522 7.50 -14.61 14.61
N ILE A 523 6.28 -15.05 14.95
CA ILE A 523 5.84 -16.44 14.68
C ILE A 523 5.70 -16.69 13.18
N GLU A 524 5.33 -15.72 12.39
CA GLU A 524 5.24 -15.88 10.93
C GLU A 524 6.61 -15.87 10.26
N ILE A 525 7.48 -14.93 10.65
CA ILE A 525 8.73 -14.67 9.94
C ILE A 525 9.82 -15.68 10.34
N ILE A 526 10.05 -15.89 11.63
CA ILE A 526 11.16 -16.68 12.13
C ILE A 526 11.20 -18.11 11.58
N PRO A 527 10.09 -18.90 11.55
CA PRO A 527 10.14 -20.27 11.04
C PRO A 527 10.54 -20.34 9.57
N THR A 528 10.20 -19.36 8.75
CA THR A 528 10.56 -19.31 7.34
C THR A 528 12.08 -19.18 7.14
N TYR A 529 12.79 -18.57 8.11
CA TYR A 529 14.25 -18.45 8.10
C TYR A 529 14.94 -19.66 8.70
N LEU A 530 14.43 -20.21 9.80
CA LEU A 530 15.09 -21.26 10.55
C LEU A 530 14.86 -22.65 9.95
N ILE A 531 13.74 -22.89 9.30
CA ILE A 531 13.36 -24.21 8.79
C ILE A 531 13.74 -24.31 7.31
N LYS A 532 14.89 -24.91 7.01
CA LYS A 532 15.41 -25.05 5.64
C LYS A 532 14.47 -25.79 4.69
N SER A 533 13.69 -26.74 5.18
CA SER A 533 12.70 -27.47 4.35
C SER A 533 11.54 -26.63 3.87
N ASN A 534 11.32 -25.43 4.42
CA ASN A 534 10.31 -24.49 3.93
C ASN A 534 10.65 -23.96 2.53
N ILE A 535 11.93 -23.90 2.16
CA ILE A 535 12.42 -23.43 0.86
C ILE A 535 13.43 -24.45 0.32
N PRO A 536 12.94 -25.57 -0.26
CA PRO A 536 13.80 -26.57 -0.86
C PRO A 536 14.61 -25.98 -2.01
N THR A 537 15.93 -26.17 -2.01
CA THR A 537 16.81 -25.73 -3.10
C THR A 537 16.67 -26.62 -4.32
N ILE A 538 16.80 -26.03 -5.51
CA ILE A 538 16.83 -26.74 -6.79
C ILE A 538 18.24 -26.62 -7.37
N PRO A 539 19.01 -27.73 -7.51
CA PRO A 539 20.41 -27.69 -7.92
C PRO A 539 20.66 -27.06 -9.30
N SER A 540 19.66 -27.09 -10.18
CA SER A 540 19.76 -26.50 -11.53
C SER A 540 19.60 -24.98 -11.54
N VAL A 541 19.06 -24.38 -10.47
CA VAL A 541 18.87 -22.93 -10.37
C VAL A 541 20.20 -22.24 -10.11
N LYS A 542 20.55 -21.30 -10.98
CA LYS A 542 21.83 -20.58 -10.96
C LYS A 542 21.61 -19.08 -10.75
N PRO A 543 22.59 -18.36 -10.18
CA PRO A 543 22.58 -16.90 -10.17
C PRO A 543 22.39 -16.31 -11.58
N TYR A 544 21.81 -15.15 -11.64
CA TYR A 544 21.73 -14.40 -12.91
C TYR A 544 23.14 -14.02 -13.38
N SER A 545 23.43 -14.13 -14.68
CA SER A 545 24.64 -13.54 -15.25
C SER A 545 24.63 -12.02 -15.08
N ALA A 546 25.75 -11.36 -15.32
CA ALA A 546 25.84 -9.91 -15.22
C ALA A 546 24.84 -9.19 -16.16
N LEU A 547 24.67 -9.68 -17.40
CA LEU A 547 23.73 -9.12 -18.34
C LEU A 547 22.26 -9.39 -17.94
N GLU A 548 21.97 -10.58 -17.46
CA GLU A 548 20.63 -10.96 -16.98
C GLU A 548 20.23 -10.13 -15.75
N LEU A 549 21.18 -9.86 -14.83
CA LEU A 549 20.94 -9.01 -13.66
C LEU A 549 20.66 -7.55 -14.08
N GLN A 550 21.39 -7.01 -15.05
CA GLN A 550 21.11 -5.69 -15.63
C GLN A 550 19.74 -5.65 -16.30
N GLY A 551 19.39 -6.69 -17.06
CA GLY A 551 18.06 -6.81 -17.68
C GLY A 551 16.93 -6.90 -16.66
N ARG A 552 17.18 -7.58 -15.52
CA ARG A 552 16.24 -7.64 -14.40
C ARG A 552 16.04 -6.26 -13.76
N ASP A 553 17.10 -5.49 -13.61
CA ASP A 553 17.00 -4.12 -13.11
C ASP A 553 16.24 -3.20 -14.09
N ILE A 554 16.39 -3.40 -15.40
CA ILE A 554 15.59 -2.70 -16.41
C ILE A 554 14.11 -3.10 -16.32
N TYR A 555 13.80 -4.38 -16.13
CA TYR A 555 12.44 -4.86 -15.91
C TYR A 555 11.76 -4.18 -14.71
N ILE A 556 12.52 -4.00 -13.62
CA ILE A 556 12.09 -3.25 -12.43
C ILE A 556 11.92 -1.77 -12.76
N ARG A 557 12.89 -1.14 -13.41
CA ARG A 557 12.90 0.27 -13.80
C ARG A 557 11.71 0.66 -14.67
N GLU A 558 11.37 -0.18 -15.64
CA GLU A 558 10.23 0.06 -16.53
C GLU A 558 8.88 -0.31 -15.90
N GLY A 559 8.90 -0.91 -14.70
CA GLY A 559 7.69 -1.28 -13.96
C GLY A 559 6.88 -2.40 -14.60
N CYS A 560 7.53 -3.32 -15.32
CA CYS A 560 6.88 -4.47 -15.98
C CYS A 560 6.09 -5.34 -15.00
N VAL A 561 6.58 -5.47 -13.75
CA VAL A 561 5.91 -6.18 -12.65
C VAL A 561 4.54 -5.60 -12.29
N ASN A 562 4.25 -4.34 -12.67
CA ASN A 562 2.97 -3.70 -12.42
C ASN A 562 1.84 -4.21 -13.33
N CYS A 563 2.20 -4.89 -14.44
CA CYS A 563 1.26 -5.48 -15.40
C CYS A 563 1.40 -6.99 -15.48
N HIS A 564 2.61 -7.53 -15.31
CA HIS A 564 2.97 -8.92 -15.48
C HIS A 564 3.36 -9.57 -14.15
N SER A 565 2.83 -10.75 -13.87
CA SER A 565 3.28 -11.59 -12.77
C SER A 565 4.45 -12.50 -13.18
N GLN A 566 5.20 -12.99 -12.20
CA GLN A 566 6.19 -14.06 -12.35
C GLN A 566 5.89 -15.17 -11.34
N LEU A 567 4.65 -15.64 -11.34
CA LEU A 567 4.16 -16.69 -10.45
C LEU A 567 3.08 -17.52 -11.13
N VAL A 568 3.39 -18.74 -11.51
CA VAL A 568 2.42 -19.71 -12.03
C VAL A 568 1.84 -20.49 -10.85
N ARG A 569 0.52 -20.38 -10.64
CA ARG A 569 -0.16 -21.06 -9.53
C ARG A 569 -0.41 -22.54 -9.89
N PRO A 570 -0.58 -23.44 -8.90
CA PRO A 570 -0.77 -24.88 -9.13
C PRO A 570 -2.22 -25.22 -9.59
N PHE A 571 -2.68 -24.56 -10.64
CA PHE A 571 -3.97 -24.80 -11.28
C PHE A 571 -3.76 -25.33 -12.69
N ARG A 572 -4.54 -26.34 -13.10
CA ARG A 572 -4.49 -26.89 -14.45
C ARG A 572 -4.57 -25.80 -15.52
N SER A 573 -5.48 -24.84 -15.38
CA SER A 573 -5.63 -23.73 -16.35
C SER A 573 -4.40 -22.83 -16.44
N GLU A 574 -3.60 -22.69 -15.37
CA GLU A 574 -2.36 -21.92 -15.40
C GLU A 574 -1.20 -22.74 -15.93
N THR A 575 -1.09 -23.99 -15.51
CA THR A 575 0.00 -24.86 -15.97
C THR A 575 -0.13 -25.19 -17.46
N GLU A 576 -1.33 -25.33 -18.00
CA GLU A 576 -1.55 -25.49 -19.45
C GLU A 576 -1.27 -24.20 -20.24
N ARG A 577 -1.56 -23.02 -19.66
CA ARG A 577 -1.33 -21.73 -20.32
C ARG A 577 0.13 -21.32 -20.29
N TYR A 578 0.80 -21.46 -19.15
CA TYR A 578 2.13 -20.89 -18.92
C TYR A 578 3.24 -21.94 -18.82
N GLY A 579 2.94 -23.12 -18.33
CA GLY A 579 3.90 -24.18 -18.03
C GLY A 579 3.89 -24.57 -16.54
N GLU A 580 4.91 -25.30 -16.09
CA GLU A 580 4.97 -25.86 -14.74
C GLU A 580 4.78 -24.79 -13.64
N TYR A 581 4.03 -25.14 -12.56
CA TYR A 581 3.79 -24.24 -11.45
C TYR A 581 5.08 -23.88 -10.68
N SER A 582 5.04 -22.75 -10.03
CA SER A 582 6.17 -22.13 -9.31
C SER A 582 6.60 -22.91 -8.08
N LYS A 583 7.90 -23.10 -7.91
CA LYS A 583 8.52 -23.78 -6.78
C LYS A 583 9.35 -22.80 -5.97
N ALA A 584 9.39 -22.95 -4.65
CA ALA A 584 10.14 -22.05 -3.76
C ALA A 584 11.62 -21.89 -4.12
N GLY A 585 12.28 -22.98 -4.51
CA GLY A 585 13.68 -23.01 -4.89
C GLY A 585 14.04 -22.25 -6.17
N GLU A 586 13.06 -21.87 -6.99
CA GLU A 586 13.32 -21.11 -8.22
C GLU A 586 13.74 -19.66 -7.94
N TYR A 587 13.36 -19.11 -6.78
CA TYR A 587 13.46 -17.69 -6.46
C TYR A 587 14.58 -17.37 -5.44
N VAL A 588 15.42 -18.34 -5.12
CA VAL A 588 16.42 -18.18 -4.02
C VAL A 588 17.44 -17.07 -4.25
N TYR A 589 17.57 -16.59 -5.48
CA TYR A 589 18.45 -15.48 -5.85
C TYR A 589 17.72 -14.21 -6.26
N ASP A 590 16.39 -14.16 -6.06
CA ASP A 590 15.53 -13.02 -6.40
C ASP A 590 15.53 -11.97 -5.29
N HIS A 591 16.27 -10.89 -5.48
CA HIS A 591 16.32 -9.71 -4.63
C HIS A 591 15.92 -8.45 -5.45
N PRO A 592 14.68 -7.94 -5.31
CA PRO A 592 13.49 -8.45 -4.62
C PRO A 592 12.77 -9.58 -5.38
N PHE A 593 11.77 -10.22 -4.76
CA PHE A 593 10.83 -11.08 -5.48
C PHE A 593 9.97 -10.25 -6.47
N LEU A 594 9.56 -10.85 -7.59
CA LEU A 594 8.81 -10.16 -8.66
C LEU A 594 7.51 -10.90 -9.06
N TRP A 595 6.84 -11.51 -8.07
CA TRP A 595 5.62 -12.27 -8.36
C TRP A 595 4.47 -11.43 -8.89
N GLY A 596 4.44 -10.12 -8.53
CA GLY A 596 3.34 -9.24 -8.87
C GLY A 596 2.06 -9.53 -8.07
N SER A 597 1.09 -8.63 -8.17
CA SER A 597 -0.21 -8.74 -7.50
C SER A 597 -1.38 -8.70 -8.49
N LYS A 598 -1.10 -8.44 -9.77
CA LYS A 598 -2.09 -8.28 -10.82
C LYS A 598 -1.57 -8.76 -12.18
N ARG A 599 -2.50 -9.21 -13.04
CA ARG A 599 -2.24 -9.55 -14.44
C ARG A 599 -3.07 -8.65 -15.36
N THR A 600 -2.50 -7.51 -15.75
CA THR A 600 -2.97 -6.72 -16.90
C THR A 600 -2.38 -7.29 -18.19
N GLY A 601 -1.25 -7.96 -18.08
CA GLY A 601 -0.62 -8.83 -19.08
C GLY A 601 -0.44 -10.26 -18.56
N PRO A 602 0.01 -11.21 -19.40
CA PRO A 602 0.22 -12.60 -19.02
C PRO A 602 1.34 -12.77 -17.99
N ASP A 603 1.38 -13.94 -17.33
CA ASP A 603 2.52 -14.34 -16.50
C ASP A 603 3.76 -14.57 -17.37
N LEU A 604 4.93 -14.10 -16.90
CA LEU A 604 6.19 -14.19 -17.64
C LEU A 604 7.19 -15.21 -17.08
N LEU A 605 6.88 -15.89 -15.97
CA LEU A 605 7.84 -16.80 -15.33
C LEU A 605 8.35 -17.91 -16.26
N ARG A 606 7.57 -18.30 -17.26
CA ARG A 606 7.91 -19.39 -18.21
C ARG A 606 8.14 -18.88 -19.65
N VAL A 607 8.45 -17.58 -19.80
CA VAL A 607 8.63 -16.98 -21.13
C VAL A 607 9.96 -17.33 -21.79
N GLY A 608 10.97 -17.69 -20.99
CA GLY A 608 12.31 -18.00 -21.48
C GLY A 608 12.33 -19.10 -22.54
N LYS A 609 12.95 -18.79 -23.66
CA LYS A 609 13.03 -19.65 -24.86
C LYS A 609 11.69 -20.05 -25.47
N LYS A 610 10.60 -19.36 -25.10
CA LYS A 610 9.28 -19.56 -25.72
C LYS A 610 9.18 -18.78 -27.02
N TYR A 611 9.78 -17.62 -27.09
CA TYR A 611 9.84 -16.75 -28.26
C TYR A 611 11.29 -16.44 -28.63
N PRO A 612 11.63 -16.21 -29.93
CA PRO A 612 12.97 -15.82 -30.35
C PRO A 612 13.30 -14.37 -29.90
N ASN A 613 14.59 -13.99 -29.93
CA ASN A 613 15.05 -12.64 -29.59
C ASN A 613 14.36 -11.56 -30.41
N LEU A 614 14.17 -11.80 -31.72
CA LEU A 614 13.45 -10.90 -32.62
C LEU A 614 12.03 -10.61 -32.15
N TRP A 615 11.29 -11.62 -31.68
CA TRP A 615 9.94 -11.42 -31.15
C TRP A 615 9.94 -10.47 -29.95
N HIS A 616 10.86 -10.67 -29.00
CA HIS A 616 11.00 -9.80 -27.83
C HIS A 616 11.37 -8.37 -28.23
N TYR A 617 12.30 -8.21 -29.19
CA TYR A 617 12.68 -6.90 -29.70
C TYR A 617 11.48 -6.15 -30.28
N LEU A 618 10.76 -6.78 -31.22
CA LEU A 618 9.59 -6.19 -31.86
C LEU A 618 8.46 -5.91 -30.85
N HIS A 619 8.28 -6.81 -29.88
CA HIS A 619 7.26 -6.64 -28.85
C HIS A 619 7.55 -5.46 -27.92
N MET A 620 8.80 -5.14 -27.65
CA MET A 620 9.16 -3.96 -26.85
C MET A 620 9.09 -2.67 -27.68
N ASP A 621 9.48 -2.70 -28.94
CA ASP A 621 9.40 -1.54 -29.83
C ASP A 621 7.95 -1.14 -30.15
N ASP A 622 7.14 -2.11 -30.58
CA ASP A 622 5.70 -1.96 -30.76
C ASP A 622 4.96 -3.30 -30.50
N PRO A 623 4.31 -3.47 -29.35
CA PRO A 623 3.63 -4.71 -29.01
C PRO A 623 2.59 -5.15 -30.03
N THR A 624 2.00 -4.21 -30.78
CA THR A 624 0.94 -4.50 -31.76
C THR A 624 1.46 -5.21 -33.00
N THR A 625 2.76 -5.16 -33.30
CA THR A 625 3.38 -5.85 -34.43
C THR A 625 3.34 -7.36 -34.30
N VAL A 626 3.47 -7.89 -33.10
CA VAL A 626 3.48 -9.35 -32.80
C VAL A 626 2.25 -9.79 -32.00
N SER A 627 1.47 -8.86 -31.47
CA SER A 627 0.25 -9.09 -30.70
C SER A 627 -0.81 -8.04 -31.07
N PRO A 628 -1.49 -8.17 -32.22
CA PRO A 628 -2.48 -7.21 -32.69
C PRO A 628 -3.59 -6.98 -31.65
N GLY A 629 -3.89 -5.71 -31.34
CA GLY A 629 -4.88 -5.32 -30.32
C GLY A 629 -4.31 -5.24 -28.90
N SER A 630 -3.01 -5.40 -28.70
CA SER A 630 -2.33 -5.25 -27.42
C SER A 630 -2.60 -3.88 -26.78
N LEU A 631 -2.81 -3.88 -25.46
CA LEU A 631 -2.91 -2.66 -24.63
C LEU A 631 -1.58 -2.28 -23.99
N MET A 632 -0.53 -3.09 -24.20
CA MET A 632 0.81 -2.81 -23.68
C MET A 632 1.38 -1.54 -24.34
N PRO A 633 1.95 -0.61 -23.58
CA PRO A 633 2.61 0.56 -24.15
C PRO A 633 3.89 0.16 -24.92
N ARG A 634 4.32 1.02 -25.82
CA ARG A 634 5.59 0.92 -26.53
C ARG A 634 6.74 1.35 -25.62
N TYR A 635 7.94 0.78 -25.85
CA TYR A 635 9.17 1.11 -25.13
C TYR A 635 10.33 1.44 -26.10
N PRO A 636 10.16 2.42 -27.02
CA PRO A 636 11.15 2.68 -28.07
C PRO A 636 12.53 3.12 -27.56
N TRP A 637 12.59 3.75 -26.37
CA TRP A 637 13.86 4.18 -25.77
C TRP A 637 14.79 3.03 -25.40
N LEU A 638 14.28 1.79 -25.20
CA LEU A 638 15.10 0.63 -24.84
C LEU A 638 16.11 0.25 -25.94
N LYS A 639 15.79 0.51 -27.20
CA LYS A 639 16.71 0.30 -28.33
C LYS A 639 17.68 1.46 -28.57
N GLU A 640 17.43 2.62 -27.95
CA GLU A 640 18.24 3.82 -28.10
C GLU A 640 19.20 4.02 -26.93
N GLN A 641 18.74 3.76 -25.71
CA GLN A 641 19.52 3.96 -24.48
C GLN A 641 20.69 2.99 -24.38
N VAL A 642 21.84 3.52 -24.00
CA VAL A 642 23.05 2.75 -23.73
C VAL A 642 22.96 2.16 -22.33
N LEU A 643 23.24 0.87 -22.21
CA LEU A 643 23.27 0.15 -20.95
C LEU A 643 24.39 0.68 -20.06
N ASP A 644 24.05 1.11 -18.85
CA ASP A 644 25.06 1.55 -17.86
C ASP A 644 25.71 0.34 -17.20
N ILE A 645 26.89 -0.02 -17.67
CA ILE A 645 27.71 -1.10 -17.13
C ILE A 645 28.66 -0.66 -16.01
N SER A 646 28.73 0.63 -15.70
CA SER A 646 29.65 1.18 -14.68
C SER A 646 29.32 0.67 -13.27
N THR A 647 28.07 0.31 -13.02
CA THR A 647 27.58 -0.19 -11.73
C THR A 647 27.57 -1.71 -11.60
N THR A 648 28.01 -2.47 -12.61
CA THR A 648 27.96 -3.92 -12.64
C THR A 648 28.75 -4.55 -11.50
N GLU A 649 29.98 -4.09 -11.26
CA GLU A 649 30.85 -4.58 -10.19
C GLU A 649 30.19 -4.40 -8.82
N SER A 650 29.64 -3.23 -8.54
CA SER A 650 28.97 -2.96 -7.25
C SER A 650 27.69 -3.78 -7.07
N LYS A 651 26.92 -4.01 -8.14
CA LYS A 651 25.73 -4.87 -8.12
C LYS A 651 26.07 -6.32 -7.81
N ILE A 652 27.05 -6.88 -8.51
CA ILE A 652 27.52 -8.27 -8.25
C ILE A 652 28.10 -8.38 -6.84
N SER A 653 28.88 -7.39 -6.37
CA SER A 653 29.41 -7.36 -5.01
C SER A 653 28.32 -7.32 -3.94
N ALA A 654 27.27 -6.52 -4.16
CA ALA A 654 26.10 -6.48 -3.27
C ALA A 654 25.39 -7.84 -3.23
N MET A 655 25.16 -8.48 -4.38
CA MET A 655 24.56 -9.82 -4.46
C MET A 655 25.43 -10.89 -3.79
N LYS A 656 26.76 -10.84 -3.92
CA LYS A 656 27.67 -11.72 -3.16
C LYS A 656 27.55 -11.51 -1.65
N THR A 657 27.47 -10.27 -1.20
CA THR A 657 27.25 -9.93 0.21
C THR A 657 25.92 -10.53 0.73
N LEU A 658 24.91 -10.61 -0.11
CA LEU A 658 23.62 -11.24 0.18
C LEU A 658 23.65 -12.78 0.15
N GLY A 659 24.81 -13.39 -0.17
CA GLY A 659 25.00 -14.84 -0.19
C GLY A 659 24.69 -15.51 -1.54
N VAL A 660 24.51 -14.75 -2.60
CA VAL A 660 24.39 -15.32 -3.96
C VAL A 660 25.74 -15.91 -4.39
N PRO A 661 25.81 -17.20 -4.80
CA PRO A 661 27.05 -17.92 -4.97
C PRO A 661 27.75 -17.62 -6.31
N TYR A 662 28.12 -16.37 -6.53
CA TYR A 662 29.02 -16.03 -7.63
C TYR A 662 30.43 -16.52 -7.35
N PRO A 663 31.21 -16.93 -8.39
CA PRO A 663 32.59 -17.30 -8.25
C PRO A 663 33.43 -16.17 -7.62
N GLU A 664 34.54 -16.56 -6.95
CA GLU A 664 35.50 -15.60 -6.39
C GLU A 664 36.05 -14.71 -7.52
N GLY A 665 36.06 -13.39 -7.32
CA GLY A 665 36.58 -12.44 -8.30
C GLY A 665 35.63 -12.19 -9.51
N TYR A 666 34.47 -12.83 -9.58
CA TYR A 666 33.51 -12.63 -10.71
C TYR A 666 33.11 -11.17 -10.91
N GLU A 667 32.98 -10.41 -9.84
CA GLU A 667 32.65 -8.98 -9.88
C GLU A 667 33.60 -8.17 -10.78
N LYS A 668 34.88 -8.54 -10.85
CA LYS A 668 35.91 -7.85 -11.65
C LYS A 668 35.86 -8.19 -13.13
N ILE A 669 35.39 -9.39 -13.49
CA ILE A 669 35.27 -9.86 -14.88
C ILE A 669 33.85 -9.82 -15.42
N ALA A 670 32.88 -9.43 -14.60
CA ALA A 670 31.45 -9.46 -14.91
C ALA A 670 31.11 -8.64 -16.18
N ASN A 671 31.79 -7.53 -16.41
CA ASN A 671 31.58 -6.75 -17.62
C ASN A 671 32.04 -7.45 -18.90
N ASN A 672 33.12 -8.26 -18.85
CA ASN A 672 33.56 -9.03 -20.01
C ASN A 672 32.54 -10.14 -20.35
N ASP A 673 32.00 -10.80 -19.33
CA ASP A 673 30.95 -11.83 -19.47
C ASP A 673 29.67 -11.20 -20.03
N LEU A 674 29.27 -10.05 -19.49
CA LEU A 674 28.15 -9.25 -19.94
C LEU A 674 28.28 -8.88 -21.44
N GLN A 675 29.41 -8.35 -21.87
CA GLN A 675 29.66 -7.93 -23.26
C GLN A 675 29.57 -9.12 -24.20
N LYS A 676 30.19 -10.24 -23.86
CA LYS A 676 30.15 -11.45 -24.67
C LYS A 676 28.71 -11.95 -24.89
N GLN A 677 27.92 -12.05 -23.82
CA GLN A 677 26.52 -12.48 -23.90
C GLN A 677 25.68 -11.45 -24.71
N ALA A 678 25.94 -10.16 -24.55
CA ALA A 678 25.25 -9.10 -25.27
C ALA A 678 25.56 -9.14 -26.78
N GLU A 679 26.81 -9.40 -27.16
CA GLU A 679 27.23 -9.55 -28.56
C GLU A 679 26.53 -10.75 -29.21
N GLU A 680 26.38 -11.90 -28.52
CA GLU A 680 25.69 -13.07 -29.03
C GLU A 680 24.22 -12.74 -29.38
N ILE A 681 23.51 -12.01 -28.50
CA ILE A 681 22.11 -11.60 -28.74
C ILE A 681 22.03 -10.57 -29.88
N ALA A 682 22.93 -9.57 -29.90
CA ALA A 682 22.94 -8.57 -30.95
C ALA A 682 23.21 -9.18 -32.34
N LEU A 683 24.18 -10.09 -32.44
CA LEU A 683 24.49 -10.82 -33.68
C LEU A 683 23.30 -11.68 -34.19
N ASP A 684 22.54 -12.29 -33.26
CA ASP A 684 21.33 -13.03 -33.62
C ASP A 684 20.28 -12.09 -34.23
N LEU A 685 20.07 -10.92 -33.65
CA LEU A 685 19.15 -9.90 -34.16
C LEU A 685 19.60 -9.32 -35.48
N GLN A 686 20.89 -9.04 -35.67
CA GLN A 686 21.48 -8.51 -36.90
C GLN A 686 21.33 -9.49 -38.07
N LYS A 687 21.50 -10.81 -37.83
CA LYS A 687 21.22 -11.86 -38.86
C LYS A 687 19.77 -11.89 -39.32
N GLN A 688 18.86 -11.35 -38.51
CA GLN A 688 17.43 -11.25 -38.79
C GLN A 688 17.02 -9.85 -39.31
N GLY A 689 18.01 -9.00 -39.64
CA GLY A 689 17.79 -7.69 -40.27
C GLY A 689 17.52 -6.54 -39.29
N ILE A 690 17.79 -6.70 -37.99
CA ILE A 690 17.66 -5.65 -37.01
C ILE A 690 19.03 -4.99 -36.77
N ASP A 691 19.13 -3.71 -37.07
CA ASP A 691 20.34 -2.92 -36.80
C ASP A 691 20.31 -2.45 -35.34
N VAL A 692 20.93 -3.24 -34.45
CA VAL A 692 21.07 -2.95 -33.01
C VAL A 692 22.46 -3.33 -32.52
N THR A 693 23.05 -2.47 -31.70
CA THR A 693 24.35 -2.72 -31.06
C THR A 693 24.18 -3.42 -29.72
N SER A 694 25.22 -4.15 -29.29
CA SER A 694 25.20 -4.95 -28.04
C SER A 694 25.09 -4.14 -26.76
N ASP A 695 25.36 -2.83 -26.83
CA ASP A 695 25.37 -1.90 -25.70
C ASP A 695 23.99 -1.31 -25.36
N LYS A 696 22.89 -1.82 -25.90
CA LYS A 696 21.55 -1.27 -25.67
C LYS A 696 20.80 -1.95 -24.54
N ASP A 697 19.98 -1.16 -23.82
CA ASP A 697 19.11 -1.65 -22.72
C ASP A 697 18.21 -2.81 -23.17
N ILE A 698 17.73 -2.79 -24.40
CA ILE A 698 16.88 -3.85 -24.95
C ILE A 698 17.57 -5.22 -24.95
N ILE A 699 18.89 -5.25 -25.20
CA ILE A 699 19.67 -6.50 -25.21
C ILE A 699 19.71 -7.14 -23.82
N ALA A 700 19.95 -6.34 -22.78
CA ALA A 700 19.93 -6.82 -21.41
C ALA A 700 18.54 -7.31 -20.98
N LEU A 701 17.50 -6.58 -21.35
CA LEU A 701 16.11 -7.00 -21.08
C LEU A 701 15.78 -8.32 -21.77
N ILE A 702 16.18 -8.51 -23.02
CA ILE A 702 16.00 -9.78 -23.76
C ILE A 702 16.73 -10.91 -23.02
N ALA A 703 17.99 -10.71 -22.59
CA ALA A 703 18.74 -11.71 -21.84
C ALA A 703 17.97 -12.16 -20.58
N TYR A 704 17.45 -11.22 -19.81
CA TYR A 704 16.63 -11.54 -18.64
C TYR A 704 15.36 -12.31 -18.97
N LEU A 705 14.58 -11.87 -19.96
CA LEU A 705 13.35 -12.55 -20.39
C LEU A 705 13.62 -13.97 -20.89
N GLN A 706 14.71 -14.16 -21.65
CA GLN A 706 15.12 -15.48 -22.15
C GLN A 706 15.61 -16.42 -21.04
N ARG A 707 15.98 -15.87 -19.87
CA ARG A 707 16.41 -16.63 -18.70
C ARG A 707 15.24 -17.22 -17.91
N LEU A 708 14.09 -16.53 -17.88
CA LEU A 708 12.96 -16.85 -17.01
C LEU A 708 12.45 -18.29 -17.19
N GLY A 709 12.48 -19.06 -16.10
CA GLY A 709 11.96 -20.43 -16.01
C GLY A 709 12.76 -21.49 -16.79
N THR A 710 13.98 -21.16 -17.28
CA THR A 710 14.79 -22.13 -18.05
C THR A 710 15.51 -23.13 -17.17
N ASP A 711 15.84 -22.78 -15.92
CA ASP A 711 16.59 -23.63 -15.01
C ASP A 711 15.90 -24.94 -14.67
N ILE A 712 14.59 -24.91 -14.48
CA ILE A 712 13.83 -26.12 -14.15
C ILE A 712 13.60 -27.03 -15.36
N LYS A 713 13.63 -26.50 -16.59
CA LYS A 713 13.49 -27.32 -17.81
C LYS A 713 14.65 -28.31 -17.97
N ASN A 714 15.83 -27.93 -17.50
CA ASN A 714 17.02 -28.76 -17.57
C ASN A 714 16.97 -29.98 -16.62
N THR A 715 16.20 -29.89 -15.54
CA THR A 715 16.04 -30.99 -14.57
C THR A 715 15.15 -32.12 -15.12
N THR A 716 14.13 -31.77 -15.91
CA THR A 716 13.20 -32.75 -16.50
C THR A 716 13.85 -33.59 -17.58
N GLN A 717 14.88 -33.08 -18.29
CA GLN A 717 15.63 -33.83 -19.30
C GLN A 717 16.64 -34.81 -18.70
N GLN A 718 17.07 -34.65 -17.47
CA GLN A 718 17.97 -35.58 -16.78
C GLN A 718 17.24 -36.76 -16.13
N THR A 719 15.96 -36.63 -15.82
CA THR A 719 15.14 -37.71 -15.23
C THR A 719 14.51 -38.63 -16.28
N THR A 720 14.58 -38.27 -17.56
CA THR A 720 14.07 -39.09 -18.69
C THR A 720 15.17 -39.80 -19.47
N LYS A 721 16.42 -39.80 -19.00
CA LYS A 721 17.51 -40.66 -19.44
C LYS A 721 17.84 -41.63 -18.29
#